data_5bcd20a77482f4241b8fa88ffbfa6010
#
_entry.id   5bcd20a77482f4241b8fa88ffbfa6010
#
_cell.length_a   1.000
_cell.length_b   1.000
_cell.length_c   1.000
_cell.angle_alpha   90.00
_cell.angle_beta   90.00
_cell.angle_gamma   90.00
#
_symmetry.space_group_name_H-M   'P 1'
#
loop_
_entity.id
_entity.type
_entity.pdbx_description
1 polymer ?
#
loop_
_entity_poly.entity_id
_entity_poly.type
_entity_poly.pdbx_seq_one_letter_code
_entity_poly.pdbx_strand_id
1 'polypeptide(L)'
;MNQYEEKKNSLKDLLKSKSLIFVNIIAYVIAIASILVDIKFSFDNVAISNFVAIMYPTVITVAGFLITIYVLFLEIYKDRYPFENMQKKHFPNTRKYLSAIIYNVILGCAALCIGKGLVSFVLFCLTSIATVVSIIVVVSRSNKSLALTSYIEDFCDDINSDFKENKSTVSLKTVQNIKNVLDECVTKEEYHTVGIVVEKTGDIFRGFLENSIAISADGNNSSTAVVDTFDRIIGLNMFELDLCKSIKSKQLIKKIVWQQHKNLCFCIENHQMEWYEKYFKEYLKYLYKIQNENIVEVANLIYLSFSGVVQCLYKNEKEKCAEDTLREIDNANVSFVRINKKGNAKIYIQFLCGSIDYAIKEKNDKLLDLLIEIIGEYSYTLVRNSNSFTEIIEYHKWIFDLVLNYSTDKAIMLYERCDSAFSYNSMQTPVLIECNMFCLNRLIEKDRSEKKNQEKFIEYYLDLLYQVSKAKEKYTGYLFFLDFESMIEENRGNAEKINKTTSYMKKLLNQCILGDNIPLFYEFVVKINSVITKTQSKDKFVQEGLFSVYFWLINRTHQLVNKQFLEIVFFNLDTVIEELDNNRAISEGVGEYIINNLHMSCQSNMFHNGDCSIEIIDMLSDFLEERNPRCFVAFKPELKKLLCKTLFNIGTDCVENGFEEGVRCVSNSLGWLTINSIKQGSHDLTIYLIERASELYNISVTMDISHKTRMFMLTLFPTVGAFCCDGVSRAKYCNLIIDAIKNEPQINVETAVRLRTSENDMWNTLYDGKTDELTKKFMDKYRKAVGDSDVIKEAKRIMSKK
;
A
#
# COMPACT_ATOMS: atom_id res chain seq x y z
N MET A 1 8.48 -57.88 1.43
CA MET A 1 7.74 -58.34 0.22
C MET A 1 8.44 -57.94 -1.09
N ASN A 2 9.09 -56.78 -1.16
CA ASN A 2 9.78 -56.29 -2.36
C ASN A 2 11.04 -57.08 -2.76
N GLN A 3 11.85 -57.56 -1.81
CA GLN A 3 13.03 -58.34 -2.14
C GLN A 3 12.72 -59.68 -2.83
N TYR A 4 11.55 -60.24 -2.64
CA TYR A 4 11.13 -61.47 -3.28
C TYR A 4 10.71 -61.25 -4.73
N GLU A 5 10.12 -60.11 -5.06
CA GLU A 5 9.74 -59.70 -6.41
C GLU A 5 10.95 -59.30 -7.26
N GLU A 6 11.93 -58.59 -6.69
CA GLU A 6 13.17 -58.23 -7.36
C GLU A 6 14.01 -59.46 -7.73
N LYS A 7 14.18 -60.40 -6.80
CA LYS A 7 14.84 -61.68 -7.11
C LYS A 7 14.09 -62.49 -8.16
N LYS A 8 12.77 -62.46 -8.16
CA LYS A 8 11.93 -63.15 -9.16
C LYS A 8 12.04 -62.52 -10.56
N ASN A 9 12.19 -61.19 -10.66
CA ASN A 9 12.39 -60.50 -11.91
C ASN A 9 13.81 -60.67 -12.47
N SER A 10 14.84 -60.62 -11.62
CA SER A 10 16.22 -60.89 -11.98
C SER A 10 16.40 -62.34 -12.41
N LEU A 11 15.74 -63.28 -11.76
CA LEU A 11 15.76 -64.70 -12.12
C LEU A 11 15.03 -64.97 -13.45
N LYS A 12 13.90 -64.27 -13.71
CA LYS A 12 13.18 -64.32 -14.99
C LYS A 12 13.99 -63.77 -16.15
N ASP A 13 14.73 -62.72 -15.95
CA ASP A 13 15.60 -62.13 -17.00
C ASP A 13 16.85 -62.98 -17.23
N LEU A 14 17.40 -63.56 -16.17
CA LEU A 14 18.47 -64.55 -16.30
C LEU A 14 18.02 -65.83 -17.01
N LEU A 15 16.86 -66.36 -16.70
CA LEU A 15 16.25 -67.50 -17.37
C LEU A 15 15.90 -67.20 -18.82
N LYS A 16 15.36 -66.01 -19.13
CA LYS A 16 15.15 -65.58 -20.54
C LYS A 16 16.44 -65.46 -21.33
N SER A 17 17.50 -64.91 -20.77
CA SER A 17 18.81 -64.84 -21.43
C SER A 17 19.44 -66.18 -21.62
N LYS A 18 19.42 -67.05 -20.62
CA LYS A 18 19.97 -68.45 -20.73
C LYS A 18 19.07 -69.33 -21.58
N SER A 19 17.76 -69.15 -21.61
CA SER A 19 16.86 -69.91 -22.49
C SER A 19 17.12 -69.60 -23.96
N LEU A 20 17.45 -68.38 -24.33
CA LEU A 20 17.75 -68.02 -25.71
C LEU A 20 19.08 -68.61 -26.18
N ILE A 21 20.09 -68.60 -25.30
CA ILE A 21 21.41 -69.29 -25.58
C ILE A 21 21.17 -70.78 -25.68
N PHE A 22 20.37 -71.37 -24.81
CA PHE A 22 20.08 -72.80 -24.82
C PHE A 22 19.28 -73.20 -26.05
N VAL A 23 18.26 -72.39 -26.46
CA VAL A 23 17.52 -72.63 -27.71
C VAL A 23 18.46 -72.57 -28.94
N ASN A 24 19.37 -71.59 -28.96
CA ASN A 24 20.37 -71.54 -30.05
C ASN A 24 21.32 -72.72 -30.03
N ILE A 25 21.79 -73.19 -28.86
CA ILE A 25 22.63 -74.37 -28.72
C ILE A 25 21.92 -75.67 -29.26
N ILE A 26 20.64 -75.79 -28.79
CA ILE A 26 19.78 -76.89 -29.26
C ILE A 26 19.62 -76.85 -30.78
N ALA A 27 19.32 -75.65 -31.34
CA ALA A 27 19.21 -75.46 -32.76
C ALA A 27 20.50 -75.85 -33.50
N TYR A 28 21.68 -75.53 -32.96
CA TYR A 28 22.96 -75.92 -33.49
C TYR A 28 23.20 -77.45 -33.46
N VAL A 29 22.87 -78.10 -32.34
CA VAL A 29 22.98 -79.48 -32.16
C VAL A 29 22.08 -80.25 -33.15
N ILE A 30 20.83 -79.81 -33.23
CA ILE A 30 19.85 -80.31 -34.16
C ILE A 30 20.30 -80.13 -35.64
N ALA A 31 20.89 -78.90 -35.90
CA ALA A 31 21.42 -78.60 -37.21
C ALA A 31 22.49 -79.57 -37.69
N ILE A 32 23.47 -79.78 -36.82
CA ILE A 32 24.59 -80.68 -37.11
C ILE A 32 24.06 -82.14 -37.29
N ALA A 33 23.18 -82.55 -36.36
CA ALA A 33 22.59 -83.86 -36.45
C ALA A 33 21.75 -84.06 -37.73
N SER A 34 21.05 -83.09 -38.16
CA SER A 34 20.18 -83.10 -39.34
C SER A 34 21.00 -83.17 -40.65
N ILE A 35 22.11 -82.40 -40.70
CA ILE A 35 23.04 -82.44 -41.82
C ILE A 35 23.60 -83.87 -41.99
N LEU A 36 23.95 -84.46 -40.87
CA LEU A 36 24.46 -85.89 -40.86
C LEU A 36 23.40 -86.87 -41.31
N VAL A 37 22.15 -86.68 -40.96
CA VAL A 37 20.98 -87.48 -41.35
C VAL A 37 20.67 -87.28 -42.86
N ASP A 38 20.63 -86.08 -43.31
CA ASP A 38 20.34 -85.75 -44.72
C ASP A 38 21.47 -86.26 -45.70
N ILE A 39 22.71 -86.35 -45.28
CA ILE A 39 23.82 -86.98 -46.01
C ILE A 39 23.62 -88.50 -46.17
N LYS A 40 22.96 -89.16 -45.21
CA LYS A 40 22.76 -90.63 -45.19
C LYS A 40 21.47 -91.02 -45.87
N PHE A 41 20.46 -90.10 -45.95
CA PHE A 41 19.16 -90.43 -46.58
C PHE A 41 18.81 -89.29 -47.56
N SER A 42 19.08 -89.49 -48.86
CA SER A 42 18.72 -88.50 -49.90
C SER A 42 17.20 -88.46 -50.17
N PHE A 43 16.52 -87.43 -49.74
CA PHE A 43 15.12 -87.20 -50.14
C PHE A 43 15.08 -86.11 -51.25
N ASP A 44 14.72 -86.50 -52.41
CA ASP A 44 14.54 -85.56 -53.56
C ASP A 44 13.08 -85.08 -53.63
N ASN A 45 12.83 -83.93 -53.22
CA ASN A 45 11.49 -83.33 -53.32
C ASN A 45 11.58 -81.94 -53.99
N VAL A 46 11.18 -81.86 -55.22
CA VAL A 46 11.22 -80.67 -56.11
C VAL A 46 10.39 -79.46 -55.50
N ALA A 47 9.29 -79.77 -54.76
CA ALA A 47 8.49 -78.79 -54.18
C ALA A 47 9.21 -78.02 -53.01
N ILE A 48 9.96 -78.73 -52.20
CA ILE A 48 10.80 -78.17 -51.13
C ILE A 48 11.91 -77.33 -51.69
N SER A 49 12.56 -77.78 -52.80
CA SER A 49 13.63 -77.01 -53.45
C SER A 49 13.11 -75.67 -54.03
N ASN A 50 11.93 -75.67 -54.62
CA ASN A 50 11.33 -74.44 -55.15
C ASN A 50 10.87 -73.46 -54.03
N PHE A 51 10.34 -74.02 -52.97
CA PHE A 51 9.93 -73.15 -51.79
C PHE A 51 11.14 -72.52 -51.14
N VAL A 52 12.20 -73.21 -50.95
CA VAL A 52 13.50 -72.77 -50.45
C VAL A 52 14.14 -71.72 -51.35
N ALA A 53 14.07 -71.88 -52.66
CA ALA A 53 14.62 -70.94 -53.62
C ALA A 53 13.89 -69.54 -53.56
N ILE A 54 12.60 -69.53 -53.15
CA ILE A 54 11.81 -68.31 -52.96
C ILE A 54 12.01 -67.73 -51.58
N MET A 55 11.98 -68.53 -50.55
CA MET A 55 12.05 -68.06 -49.16
C MET A 55 13.44 -67.59 -48.72
N TYR A 56 14.51 -68.19 -49.28
CA TYR A 56 15.89 -67.91 -48.98
C TYR A 56 16.28 -66.43 -49.26
N PRO A 57 16.04 -65.87 -50.46
CA PRO A 57 16.29 -64.45 -50.68
C PRO A 57 15.50 -63.56 -49.76
N THR A 58 14.23 -63.91 -49.47
CA THR A 58 13.34 -63.14 -48.59
C THR A 58 13.89 -63.10 -47.18
N VAL A 59 14.35 -64.20 -46.59
CA VAL A 59 14.89 -64.22 -45.21
C VAL A 59 16.18 -63.42 -45.13
N ILE A 60 17.07 -63.55 -46.19
CA ILE A 60 18.33 -62.76 -46.24
C ILE A 60 18.01 -61.27 -46.38
N THR A 61 17.07 -60.90 -47.21
CA THR A 61 16.68 -59.51 -47.41
C THR A 61 16.09 -58.92 -46.18
N VAL A 62 15.18 -59.61 -45.48
CA VAL A 62 14.59 -59.15 -44.21
C VAL A 62 15.64 -59.03 -43.10
N ALA A 63 16.52 -60.00 -42.96
CA ALA A 63 17.66 -59.96 -42.02
C ALA A 63 18.63 -58.81 -42.31
N GLY A 64 18.97 -58.60 -43.59
CA GLY A 64 19.82 -57.50 -44.04
C GLY A 64 19.14 -56.09 -43.72
N PHE A 65 17.84 -55.96 -44.03
CA PHE A 65 17.08 -54.77 -43.76
C PHE A 65 17.01 -54.49 -42.26
N LEU A 66 16.78 -55.47 -41.43
CA LEU A 66 16.73 -55.32 -39.98
C LEU A 66 18.07 -54.98 -39.31
N ILE A 67 19.16 -55.59 -39.87
CA ILE A 67 20.53 -55.20 -39.46
C ILE A 67 20.81 -53.74 -39.82
N THR A 68 20.41 -53.31 -41.01
CA THR A 68 20.58 -51.95 -41.47
C THR A 68 19.76 -50.97 -40.57
N ILE A 69 18.50 -51.29 -40.28
CA ILE A 69 17.68 -50.51 -39.30
C ILE A 69 18.39 -50.46 -37.93
N TYR A 70 18.91 -51.58 -37.47
CA TYR A 70 19.61 -51.63 -36.20
C TYR A 70 20.89 -50.77 -36.18
N VAL A 71 21.67 -50.79 -37.26
CA VAL A 71 22.85 -49.95 -37.40
C VAL A 71 22.47 -48.45 -37.43
N LEU A 72 21.42 -48.12 -38.19
CA LEU A 72 20.83 -46.76 -38.19
C LEU A 72 20.37 -46.33 -36.77
N PHE A 73 19.71 -47.21 -36.04
CA PHE A 73 19.35 -46.92 -34.65
C PHE A 73 20.57 -46.73 -33.74
N LEU A 74 21.65 -47.51 -33.93
CA LEU A 74 22.89 -47.31 -33.19
C LEU A 74 23.59 -45.99 -33.53
N GLU A 75 23.52 -45.54 -34.79
CA GLU A 75 24.08 -44.27 -35.22
C GLU A 75 23.28 -43.10 -34.64
N ILE A 76 21.94 -43.12 -34.75
CA ILE A 76 21.06 -42.15 -34.15
C ILE A 76 21.25 -42.12 -32.63
N TYR A 77 21.43 -43.25 -31.99
CA TYR A 77 21.68 -43.37 -30.58
C TYR A 77 23.05 -42.82 -30.18
N LYS A 78 24.09 -43.06 -31.00
CA LYS A 78 25.43 -42.55 -30.80
C LYS A 78 25.49 -41.03 -30.89
N ASP A 79 24.75 -40.46 -31.82
CA ASP A 79 24.60 -39.01 -31.98
C ASP A 79 23.75 -38.37 -30.87
N ARG A 80 22.72 -39.08 -30.39
CA ARG A 80 21.85 -38.59 -29.27
C ARG A 80 22.52 -38.75 -27.90
N TYR A 81 23.36 -39.76 -27.70
CA TYR A 81 23.93 -40.11 -26.40
C TYR A 81 25.44 -40.37 -26.50
N PRO A 82 26.27 -39.31 -26.41
CA PRO A 82 27.70 -39.42 -26.63
C PRO A 82 28.48 -40.16 -25.52
N PHE A 83 27.80 -40.74 -24.54
CA PHE A 83 28.42 -41.33 -23.36
C PHE A 83 28.76 -42.82 -23.58
N GLU A 84 30.06 -43.10 -23.73
CA GLU A 84 30.59 -44.45 -23.95
C GLU A 84 30.19 -45.49 -22.86
N ASN A 85 29.99 -45.02 -21.64
CA ASN A 85 29.56 -45.87 -20.52
C ASN A 85 28.08 -46.28 -20.60
N MET A 86 27.23 -45.41 -21.17
CA MET A 86 25.82 -45.71 -21.42
C MET A 86 25.68 -46.83 -22.46
N GLN A 87 26.44 -46.72 -23.53
CA GLN A 87 26.47 -47.74 -24.58
C GLN A 87 26.92 -49.09 -24.03
N LYS A 88 27.93 -49.16 -23.15
CA LYS A 88 28.45 -50.39 -22.55
C LYS A 88 27.48 -51.05 -21.57
N LYS A 89 26.71 -50.29 -20.82
CA LYS A 89 25.78 -50.84 -19.81
C LYS A 89 24.47 -51.35 -20.41
N HIS A 90 23.89 -50.65 -21.36
CA HIS A 90 22.61 -51.02 -21.98
C HIS A 90 22.73 -51.93 -23.20
N PHE A 91 23.90 -52.00 -23.82
CA PHE A 91 24.17 -52.87 -24.99
C PHE A 91 25.27 -53.96 -24.80
N PRO A 92 25.53 -54.45 -23.56
CA PRO A 92 26.59 -55.42 -23.37
C PRO A 92 26.35 -56.73 -24.15
N ASN A 93 25.09 -57.05 -24.39
CA ASN A 93 24.67 -58.29 -25.07
C ASN A 93 24.29 -58.08 -26.53
N THR A 94 24.24 -56.87 -27.05
CA THR A 94 23.76 -56.62 -28.42
C THR A 94 24.68 -57.23 -29.46
N ARG A 95 26.02 -57.19 -29.23
CA ARG A 95 27.03 -57.97 -30.09
C ARG A 95 26.73 -59.42 -30.07
N LYS A 96 26.35 -60.02 -28.92
CA LYS A 96 26.02 -61.41 -28.81
C LYS A 96 24.76 -61.77 -29.58
N TYR A 97 23.72 -60.92 -29.50
CA TYR A 97 22.50 -61.16 -30.29
C TYR A 97 22.70 -60.96 -31.78
N LEU A 98 23.46 -59.96 -32.19
CA LEU A 98 23.83 -59.73 -33.59
C LEU A 98 24.61 -60.87 -34.11
N SER A 99 25.62 -61.37 -33.39
CA SER A 99 26.39 -62.56 -33.78
C SER A 99 25.48 -63.78 -33.81
N ALA A 100 24.55 -63.99 -32.93
CA ALA A 100 23.58 -65.07 -32.94
C ALA A 100 22.69 -65.05 -34.20
N ILE A 101 22.22 -63.85 -34.57
CA ILE A 101 21.44 -63.66 -35.83
C ILE A 101 22.25 -64.01 -37.03
N ILE A 102 23.49 -63.50 -37.10
CA ILE A 102 24.43 -63.82 -38.23
C ILE A 102 24.69 -65.28 -38.27
N TYR A 103 24.99 -65.91 -37.16
CA TYR A 103 25.24 -67.36 -37.12
C TYR A 103 24.00 -68.16 -37.48
N ASN A 104 22.80 -67.80 -37.07
CA ASN A 104 21.60 -68.54 -37.48
C ASN A 104 21.33 -68.41 -38.98
N VAL A 105 21.58 -67.26 -39.55
CA VAL A 105 21.44 -67.06 -41.01
C VAL A 105 22.49 -67.90 -41.76
N ILE A 106 23.75 -67.89 -41.35
CA ILE A 106 24.81 -68.68 -41.95
C ILE A 106 24.52 -70.18 -41.87
N LEU A 107 24.03 -70.62 -40.66
CA LEU A 107 23.70 -72.01 -40.43
C LEU A 107 22.50 -72.47 -41.27
N GLY A 108 21.48 -71.65 -41.37
CA GLY A 108 20.34 -71.91 -42.26
C GLY A 108 20.73 -71.99 -43.71
N CYS A 109 21.59 -71.07 -44.14
CA CYS A 109 22.14 -71.12 -45.50
C CYS A 109 22.97 -72.35 -45.77
N ALA A 110 23.85 -72.70 -44.81
CA ALA A 110 24.70 -73.93 -44.95
C ALA A 110 23.86 -75.19 -44.97
N ALA A 111 22.83 -75.27 -44.12
CA ALA A 111 21.90 -76.41 -44.15
C ALA A 111 21.22 -76.60 -45.53
N LEU A 112 20.83 -75.51 -46.14
CA LEU A 112 20.22 -75.56 -47.49
C LEU A 112 21.21 -75.85 -48.62
N CYS A 113 22.45 -75.43 -48.48
CA CYS A 113 23.50 -75.75 -49.51
C CYS A 113 24.00 -77.22 -49.46
N ILE A 114 23.98 -77.84 -48.29
CA ILE A 114 24.58 -79.12 -48.04
C ILE A 114 23.52 -80.27 -48.17
N GLY A 115 22.29 -80.03 -47.66
CA GLY A 115 21.22 -81.06 -47.69
C GLY A 115 20.03 -80.58 -48.52
N LYS A 116 19.52 -81.47 -49.37
CA LYS A 116 18.37 -81.28 -50.27
C LYS A 116 17.10 -81.93 -49.73
N GLY A 117 17.08 -82.43 -48.50
CA GLY A 117 15.99 -83.16 -47.92
C GLY A 117 15.02 -82.40 -47.00
N LEU A 118 14.00 -83.08 -46.54
CA LEU A 118 12.97 -82.56 -45.61
C LEU A 118 13.63 -82.02 -44.34
N VAL A 119 14.62 -82.67 -43.82
CA VAL A 119 15.29 -82.30 -42.56
C VAL A 119 16.00 -80.94 -42.65
N SER A 120 16.75 -80.76 -43.76
CA SER A 120 17.43 -79.51 -44.07
C SER A 120 16.44 -78.35 -44.21
N PHE A 121 15.24 -78.66 -44.79
CA PHE A 121 14.12 -77.64 -44.85
C PHE A 121 13.55 -77.33 -43.49
N VAL A 122 13.26 -78.29 -42.62
CA VAL A 122 12.78 -78.09 -41.27
C VAL A 122 13.79 -77.27 -40.47
N LEU A 123 15.08 -77.58 -40.64
CA LEU A 123 16.11 -76.82 -39.98
C LEU A 123 16.19 -75.35 -40.42
N PHE A 124 16.07 -75.16 -41.74
CA PHE A 124 16.00 -73.79 -42.28
C PHE A 124 14.81 -73.01 -41.70
N CYS A 125 13.66 -73.66 -41.61
CA CYS A 125 12.46 -73.02 -40.97
C CYS A 125 12.70 -72.70 -39.49
N LEU A 126 13.33 -73.61 -38.75
CA LEU A 126 13.63 -73.38 -37.32
C LEU A 126 14.67 -72.28 -37.13
N THR A 127 15.74 -72.23 -37.93
CA THR A 127 16.73 -71.17 -37.87
C THR A 127 16.15 -69.82 -38.30
N SER A 128 15.24 -69.79 -39.25
CA SER A 128 14.53 -68.60 -39.70
C SER A 128 13.62 -68.05 -38.59
N ILE A 129 12.83 -68.94 -37.92
CA ILE A 129 12.00 -68.55 -36.77
C ILE A 129 12.87 -68.03 -35.62
N ALA A 130 13.97 -68.72 -35.29
CA ALA A 130 14.92 -68.25 -34.25
C ALA A 130 15.54 -66.91 -34.60
N THR A 131 15.81 -66.66 -35.89
CA THR A 131 16.32 -65.38 -36.39
C THR A 131 15.25 -64.29 -36.16
N VAL A 132 14.00 -64.51 -36.56
CA VAL A 132 12.89 -63.57 -36.41
C VAL A 132 12.66 -63.31 -34.94
N VAL A 133 12.59 -64.29 -34.06
CA VAL A 133 12.42 -64.13 -32.62
C VAL A 133 13.58 -63.33 -31.99
N SER A 134 14.82 -63.65 -32.41
CA SER A 134 16.01 -62.88 -31.94
C SER A 134 15.94 -61.44 -32.36
N ILE A 135 15.47 -61.15 -33.56
CA ILE A 135 15.26 -59.77 -34.04
C ILE A 135 14.18 -59.03 -33.24
N ILE A 136 13.00 -59.67 -33.02
CA ILE A 136 11.92 -59.08 -32.23
C ILE A 136 12.42 -58.78 -30.82
N VAL A 137 13.18 -59.68 -30.19
CA VAL A 137 13.77 -59.47 -28.88
C VAL A 137 14.73 -58.29 -28.87
N VAL A 138 15.62 -58.18 -29.87
CA VAL A 138 16.58 -57.07 -30.02
C VAL A 138 15.82 -55.76 -30.22
N VAL A 139 14.85 -55.71 -31.14
CA VAL A 139 14.06 -54.49 -31.42
C VAL A 139 13.26 -54.10 -30.21
N SER A 140 12.62 -55.05 -29.53
CA SER A 140 11.83 -54.74 -28.31
C SER A 140 12.72 -54.22 -27.15
N ARG A 141 13.93 -54.80 -26.97
CA ARG A 141 14.89 -54.31 -25.98
C ARG A 141 15.49 -52.95 -26.37
N SER A 142 15.81 -52.78 -27.64
CA SER A 142 16.32 -51.50 -28.14
C SER A 142 15.27 -50.38 -28.00
N ASN A 143 14.00 -50.66 -28.28
CA ASN A 143 12.93 -49.67 -28.04
C ASN A 143 12.77 -49.26 -26.57
N LYS A 144 12.93 -50.21 -25.63
CA LYS A 144 12.91 -49.86 -24.18
C LYS A 144 14.16 -49.11 -23.76
N SER A 145 15.33 -49.43 -24.29
CA SER A 145 16.58 -48.73 -23.96
C SER A 145 16.80 -47.45 -24.73
N LEU A 146 16.02 -47.18 -25.78
CA LEU A 146 16.00 -45.92 -26.55
C LEU A 146 15.30 -44.80 -25.81
N ALA A 147 14.43 -45.08 -24.82
CA ALA A 147 13.88 -44.06 -23.95
C ALA A 147 14.98 -43.59 -22.98
N LEU A 148 15.47 -42.35 -23.18
CA LEU A 148 16.41 -41.70 -22.28
C LEU A 148 15.90 -41.71 -20.84
N THR A 149 14.61 -41.63 -20.68
CA THR A 149 13.86 -41.71 -19.41
C THR A 149 14.14 -43.02 -18.68
N SER A 150 14.03 -44.18 -19.35
CA SER A 150 14.28 -45.50 -18.75
C SER A 150 15.72 -45.67 -18.28
N TYR A 151 16.66 -45.13 -19.03
CA TYR A 151 18.09 -45.15 -18.64
C TYR A 151 18.35 -44.34 -17.38
N ILE A 152 17.77 -43.12 -17.32
CA ILE A 152 17.92 -42.20 -16.18
C ILE A 152 17.26 -42.80 -14.93
N GLU A 153 16.08 -43.40 -15.09
CA GLU A 153 15.39 -44.12 -14.03
C GLU A 153 16.27 -45.24 -13.48
N ASP A 154 16.75 -46.14 -14.34
CA ASP A 154 17.63 -47.24 -13.94
C ASP A 154 18.93 -46.73 -13.29
N PHE A 155 19.52 -45.68 -13.79
CA PHE A 155 20.73 -45.08 -13.26
C PHE A 155 20.50 -44.42 -11.87
N CYS A 156 19.40 -43.73 -11.69
CA CYS A 156 19.05 -43.15 -10.40
C CYS A 156 18.68 -44.25 -9.38
N ASP A 157 17.99 -45.30 -9.82
CA ASP A 157 17.63 -46.46 -8.98
C ASP A 157 18.88 -47.25 -8.57
N ASP A 158 19.89 -47.37 -9.43
CA ASP A 158 21.20 -47.96 -9.08
C ASP A 158 21.89 -47.14 -7.95
N ILE A 159 21.89 -45.79 -8.05
CA ILE A 159 22.45 -44.92 -7.02
C ILE A 159 21.71 -45.08 -5.71
N ASN A 160 20.38 -45.10 -5.74
CA ASN A 160 19.56 -45.34 -4.56
C ASN A 160 19.80 -46.72 -3.95
N SER A 161 20.04 -47.76 -4.80
CA SER A 161 20.37 -49.08 -4.28
C SER A 161 21.76 -49.12 -3.63
N ASP A 162 22.73 -48.39 -4.18
CA ASP A 162 24.09 -48.29 -3.58
C ASP A 162 24.00 -47.60 -2.18
N PHE A 163 23.11 -46.63 -2.00
CA PHE A 163 22.86 -46.06 -0.68
C PHE A 163 22.23 -47.07 0.30
N LYS A 164 21.29 -47.88 -0.17
CA LYS A 164 20.69 -48.98 0.65
C LYS A 164 21.69 -50.03 1.04
N GLU A 165 22.78 -50.25 0.25
CA GLU A 165 23.87 -51.14 0.54
C GLU A 165 25.01 -50.53 1.37
N ASN A 166 24.77 -49.42 2.07
CA ASN A 166 25.72 -48.65 2.89
C ASN A 166 26.94 -48.10 2.14
N LYS A 167 26.85 -47.90 0.83
CA LYS A 167 27.85 -47.16 0.05
C LYS A 167 27.50 -45.68 0.06
N SER A 168 28.05 -44.94 1.01
CA SER A 168 27.72 -43.52 1.26
C SER A 168 28.35 -42.55 0.28
N THR A 169 28.79 -42.95 -0.91
CA THR A 169 29.51 -42.08 -1.81
C THR A 169 28.93 -42.06 -3.23
N VAL A 170 28.49 -40.86 -3.64
CA VAL A 170 28.19 -40.57 -5.06
C VAL A 170 29.45 -40.04 -5.74
N SER A 171 29.87 -40.73 -6.84
CA SER A 171 31.07 -40.27 -7.55
C SER A 171 30.87 -38.93 -8.26
N LEU A 172 31.91 -38.08 -8.27
CA LEU A 172 31.91 -36.83 -9.03
C LEU A 172 31.54 -37.03 -10.50
N LYS A 173 31.97 -38.16 -11.07
CA LYS A 173 31.68 -38.54 -12.45
C LYS A 173 30.19 -38.79 -12.67
N THR A 174 29.54 -39.39 -11.71
CA THR A 174 28.07 -39.62 -11.73
C THR A 174 27.30 -38.31 -11.77
N VAL A 175 27.63 -37.38 -10.86
CA VAL A 175 27.00 -36.05 -10.81
C VAL A 175 27.22 -35.29 -12.12
N GLN A 176 28.44 -35.33 -12.65
CA GLN A 176 28.76 -34.68 -13.92
C GLN A 176 28.00 -35.28 -15.11
N ASN A 177 27.80 -36.58 -15.14
CA ASN A 177 27.00 -37.24 -16.16
C ASN A 177 25.53 -36.79 -16.10
N ILE A 178 24.93 -36.70 -14.90
CA ILE A 178 23.55 -36.21 -14.74
C ILE A 178 23.44 -34.75 -15.23
N LYS A 179 24.40 -33.89 -14.84
CA LYS A 179 24.43 -32.50 -15.29
C LYS A 179 24.49 -32.38 -16.81
N ASN A 180 25.35 -33.14 -17.45
CA ASN A 180 25.49 -33.12 -18.90
C ASN A 180 24.20 -33.58 -19.60
N VAL A 181 23.51 -34.60 -19.05
CA VAL A 181 22.24 -35.09 -19.59
C VAL A 181 21.16 -34.03 -19.45
N LEU A 182 21.08 -33.38 -18.29
CA LEU A 182 20.11 -32.29 -18.04
C LEU A 182 20.34 -31.14 -19.03
N ASP A 183 21.56 -30.69 -19.19
CA ASP A 183 21.91 -29.60 -20.11
C ASP A 183 21.55 -29.92 -21.55
N GLU A 184 21.86 -31.15 -22.00
CA GLU A 184 21.49 -31.62 -23.33
C GLU A 184 19.96 -31.69 -23.52
N CYS A 185 19.23 -32.22 -22.54
CA CYS A 185 17.76 -32.29 -22.59
C CYS A 185 17.11 -30.90 -22.63
N VAL A 186 17.67 -29.95 -21.87
CA VAL A 186 17.18 -28.54 -21.90
C VAL A 186 17.47 -27.91 -23.27
N THR A 187 18.68 -28.14 -23.82
CA THR A 187 19.08 -27.63 -25.14
C THR A 187 18.20 -28.21 -26.27
N LYS A 188 17.77 -29.46 -26.13
CA LYS A 188 16.86 -30.12 -27.08
C LYS A 188 15.38 -29.92 -26.79
N GLU A 189 15.05 -29.10 -25.76
CA GLU A 189 13.67 -28.84 -25.27
C GLU A 189 12.91 -30.14 -24.86
N GLU A 190 13.61 -31.16 -24.42
CA GLU A 190 13.01 -32.43 -23.92
C GLU A 190 12.55 -32.27 -22.45
N TYR A 191 11.63 -31.33 -22.19
CA TYR A 191 11.21 -30.95 -20.85
C TYR A 191 10.56 -32.08 -20.03
N HIS A 192 9.96 -33.07 -20.67
CA HIS A 192 9.40 -34.22 -19.97
C HIS A 192 10.50 -35.05 -19.31
N THR A 193 11.58 -35.29 -20.03
CA THR A 193 12.75 -36.02 -19.54
C THR A 193 13.44 -35.29 -18.41
N VAL A 194 13.62 -33.96 -18.54
CA VAL A 194 14.14 -33.12 -17.45
C VAL A 194 13.30 -33.26 -16.19
N GLY A 195 11.96 -33.24 -16.33
CA GLY A 195 11.05 -33.42 -15.21
C GLY A 195 11.19 -34.75 -14.47
N ILE A 196 11.50 -35.83 -15.19
CA ILE A 196 11.75 -37.15 -14.58
C ILE A 196 13.12 -37.17 -13.87
N VAL A 197 14.14 -36.60 -14.48
CA VAL A 197 15.48 -36.49 -13.86
C VAL A 197 15.39 -35.72 -12.52
N VAL A 198 14.71 -34.59 -12.51
CA VAL A 198 14.53 -33.78 -11.31
C VAL A 198 13.81 -34.55 -10.20
N GLU A 199 12.81 -35.35 -10.51
CA GLU A 199 12.17 -36.21 -9.50
C GLU A 199 13.13 -37.25 -8.94
N LYS A 200 13.89 -37.91 -9.82
CA LYS A 200 14.85 -38.95 -9.44
C LYS A 200 16.04 -38.40 -8.65
N THR A 201 16.51 -37.19 -8.94
CA THR A 201 17.53 -36.52 -8.12
C THR A 201 16.99 -36.17 -6.72
N GLY A 202 15.71 -35.82 -6.59
CA GLY A 202 15.04 -35.70 -5.32
C GLY A 202 14.96 -37.03 -4.55
N ASP A 203 14.73 -38.16 -5.25
CA ASP A 203 14.77 -39.50 -4.63
C ASP A 203 16.18 -39.85 -4.15
N ILE A 204 17.22 -39.55 -4.93
CA ILE A 204 18.63 -39.68 -4.54
C ILE A 204 18.94 -38.89 -3.27
N PHE A 205 18.48 -37.64 -3.19
CA PHE A 205 18.67 -36.81 -2.01
C PHE A 205 18.04 -37.43 -0.77
N ARG A 206 16.78 -37.86 -0.86
CA ARG A 206 16.06 -38.50 0.25
C ARG A 206 16.73 -39.82 0.67
N GLY A 207 17.07 -40.69 -0.29
CA GLY A 207 17.75 -41.93 -0.01
C GLY A 207 19.13 -41.75 0.65
N PHE A 208 19.85 -40.70 0.27
CA PHE A 208 21.10 -40.33 0.93
C PHE A 208 20.87 -39.90 2.38
N LEU A 209 19.87 -39.03 2.64
CA LEU A 209 19.55 -38.58 4.00
C LEU A 209 19.10 -39.74 4.90
N GLU A 210 18.20 -40.60 4.44
CA GLU A 210 17.74 -41.78 5.18
C GLU A 210 18.92 -42.70 5.57
N ASN A 211 19.85 -42.91 4.64
CA ASN A 211 21.03 -43.69 4.92
C ASN A 211 22.01 -42.96 5.87
N SER A 212 22.19 -41.67 5.73
CA SER A 212 23.02 -40.86 6.66
C SER A 212 22.49 -40.90 8.09
N ILE A 213 21.17 -40.92 8.26
CA ILE A 213 20.52 -41.10 9.58
C ILE A 213 20.83 -42.46 10.17
N ALA A 214 20.74 -43.53 9.36
CA ALA A 214 21.03 -44.88 9.82
C ALA A 214 22.52 -45.03 10.22
N ILE A 215 23.46 -44.47 9.45
CA ILE A 215 24.90 -44.52 9.78
C ILE A 215 25.22 -43.72 11.05
N SER A 216 24.56 -42.55 11.26
CA SER A 216 24.76 -41.75 12.47
C SER A 216 24.25 -42.46 13.73
N ALA A 217 23.20 -43.25 13.60
CA ALA A 217 22.67 -44.07 14.70
C ALA A 217 23.65 -45.16 15.15
N ASP A 218 24.50 -45.68 14.24
CA ASP A 218 25.50 -46.70 14.53
C ASP A 218 26.81 -46.15 15.14
N GLY A 219 26.88 -44.87 15.47
CA GLY A 219 28.01 -44.25 16.18
C GLY A 219 29.30 -44.06 15.36
N ASN A 220 29.29 -44.29 14.07
CA ASN A 220 30.37 -43.97 13.19
C ASN A 220 30.32 -42.50 12.80
N ASN A 221 31.29 -41.70 13.27
CA ASN A 221 31.43 -40.29 12.95
C ASN A 221 31.30 -40.04 11.44
N SER A 222 30.54 -38.96 11.12
CA SER A 222 30.36 -38.50 9.75
C SER A 222 31.72 -38.38 9.03
N SER A 223 32.04 -39.34 8.22
CA SER A 223 33.28 -39.30 7.42
C SER A 223 33.19 -38.08 6.47
N THR A 224 34.33 -37.46 6.18
CA THR A 224 34.47 -36.42 5.14
C THR A 224 33.79 -36.82 3.84
N ALA A 225 33.70 -38.09 3.54
CA ALA A 225 33.01 -38.65 2.38
C ALA A 225 31.48 -38.42 2.38
N VAL A 226 30.83 -38.42 3.53
CA VAL A 226 29.39 -38.13 3.64
C VAL A 226 29.12 -36.66 3.34
N VAL A 227 29.92 -35.76 3.93
CA VAL A 227 29.84 -34.29 3.69
C VAL A 227 30.10 -33.97 2.21
N ASP A 228 31.15 -34.57 1.62
CA ASP A 228 31.47 -34.40 0.19
C ASP A 228 30.33 -34.88 -0.73
N THR A 229 29.70 -35.99 -0.37
CA THR A 229 28.56 -36.53 -1.13
C THR A 229 27.36 -35.60 -1.06
N PHE A 230 27.05 -35.06 0.15
CA PHE A 230 26.00 -34.09 0.31
C PHE A 230 26.26 -32.84 -0.53
N ASP A 231 27.49 -32.32 -0.52
CA ASP A 231 27.84 -31.13 -1.32
C ASP A 231 27.69 -31.39 -2.82
N ARG A 232 28.01 -32.59 -3.29
CA ARG A 232 27.80 -32.97 -4.70
C ARG A 232 26.33 -33.04 -5.08
N ILE A 233 25.48 -33.58 -4.18
CA ILE A 233 24.03 -33.66 -4.40
C ILE A 233 23.41 -32.26 -4.38
N ILE A 234 23.77 -31.40 -3.41
CA ILE A 234 23.34 -30.00 -3.41
C ILE A 234 23.81 -29.30 -4.68
N GLY A 235 25.07 -29.49 -5.07
CA GLY A 235 25.63 -28.92 -6.30
C GLY A 235 24.87 -29.36 -7.56
N LEU A 236 24.28 -30.55 -7.57
CA LEU A 236 23.40 -31.01 -8.64
C LEU A 236 22.03 -30.28 -8.57
N ASN A 237 21.42 -30.19 -7.39
CA ASN A 237 20.16 -29.50 -7.19
C ASN A 237 20.26 -28.01 -7.56
N MET A 238 21.36 -27.35 -7.20
CA MET A 238 21.59 -25.95 -7.60
C MET A 238 21.81 -25.81 -9.11
N PHE A 239 22.44 -26.80 -9.76
CA PHE A 239 22.54 -26.84 -11.23
C PHE A 239 21.17 -26.96 -11.90
N GLU A 240 20.26 -27.80 -11.37
CA GLU A 240 18.88 -27.90 -11.86
C GLU A 240 18.15 -26.54 -11.82
N LEU A 241 18.37 -25.78 -10.74
CA LEU A 241 17.84 -24.42 -10.64
C LEU A 241 18.47 -23.48 -11.69
N ASP A 242 19.77 -23.59 -11.95
CA ASP A 242 20.43 -22.78 -12.99
C ASP A 242 19.84 -23.01 -14.37
N LEU A 243 19.40 -24.23 -14.67
CA LEU A 243 18.72 -24.55 -15.93
C LEU A 243 17.38 -23.82 -16.10
N CYS A 244 16.75 -23.42 -15.00
CA CYS A 244 15.49 -22.65 -15.05
C CYS A 244 15.61 -21.36 -15.89
N LYS A 245 16.82 -20.83 -16.06
CA LYS A 245 17.08 -19.65 -16.91
C LYS A 245 16.87 -19.92 -18.39
N SER A 246 17.11 -21.14 -18.82
CA SER A 246 17.04 -21.57 -20.22
C SER A 246 15.72 -22.29 -20.54
N ILE A 247 14.94 -22.66 -19.52
CA ILE A 247 13.70 -23.42 -19.68
C ILE A 247 12.54 -22.47 -20.00
N LYS A 248 11.83 -22.72 -21.09
CA LYS A 248 10.62 -21.98 -21.49
C LYS A 248 9.33 -22.49 -20.81
N SER A 249 9.35 -23.70 -20.26
CA SER A 249 8.19 -24.34 -19.64
C SER A 249 8.01 -23.90 -18.19
N LYS A 250 7.00 -23.08 -17.92
CA LYS A 250 6.64 -22.65 -16.56
C LYS A 250 6.31 -23.82 -15.63
N GLN A 251 5.69 -24.88 -16.15
CA GLN A 251 5.37 -26.07 -15.36
C GLN A 251 6.62 -26.80 -14.91
N LEU A 252 7.62 -26.90 -15.77
CA LEU A 252 8.88 -27.53 -15.43
C LEU A 252 9.67 -26.70 -14.41
N ILE A 253 9.74 -25.38 -14.59
CA ILE A 253 10.37 -24.47 -13.62
C ILE A 253 9.72 -24.65 -12.25
N LYS A 254 8.38 -24.65 -12.20
CA LYS A 254 7.65 -24.91 -10.95
C LYS A 254 8.02 -26.28 -10.35
N LYS A 255 8.13 -27.31 -11.16
CA LYS A 255 8.49 -28.66 -10.70
C LYS A 255 9.88 -28.69 -10.09
N ILE A 256 10.86 -28.03 -10.72
CA ILE A 256 12.25 -27.93 -10.23
C ILE A 256 12.29 -27.23 -8.87
N VAL A 257 11.70 -26.02 -8.78
CA VAL A 257 11.67 -25.25 -7.53
C VAL A 257 10.93 -25.99 -6.43
N TRP A 258 9.81 -26.66 -6.77
CA TRP A 258 9.05 -27.45 -5.80
C TRP A 258 9.77 -28.70 -5.30
N GLN A 259 10.66 -29.27 -6.12
CA GLN A 259 11.53 -30.36 -5.69
C GLN A 259 12.53 -29.89 -4.62
N GLN A 260 13.09 -28.68 -4.78
CA GLN A 260 13.98 -28.09 -3.76
C GLN A 260 13.24 -27.84 -2.44
N HIS A 261 12.00 -27.34 -2.53
CA HIS A 261 11.12 -27.22 -1.37
C HIS A 261 10.92 -28.56 -0.64
N LYS A 262 10.59 -29.61 -1.38
CA LYS A 262 10.41 -30.96 -0.80
C LYS A 262 11.68 -31.47 -0.12
N ASN A 263 12.84 -31.22 -0.71
CA ASN A 263 14.12 -31.62 -0.13
C ASN A 263 14.41 -30.91 1.19
N LEU A 264 14.14 -29.60 1.27
CA LEU A 264 14.30 -28.80 2.49
C LEU A 264 13.30 -29.26 3.58
N CYS A 265 12.03 -29.45 3.24
CA CYS A 265 11.03 -29.96 4.18
C CYS A 265 11.39 -31.35 4.67
N PHE A 266 11.94 -32.23 3.81
CA PHE A 266 12.37 -33.56 4.21
C PHE A 266 13.50 -33.52 5.26
N CYS A 267 14.46 -32.58 5.14
CA CYS A 267 15.48 -32.37 6.17
C CYS A 267 14.85 -31.97 7.52
N ILE A 268 13.87 -31.07 7.49
CA ILE A 268 13.17 -30.57 8.69
C ILE A 268 12.37 -31.69 9.36
N GLU A 269 11.57 -32.43 8.61
CA GLU A 269 10.70 -33.51 9.06
C GLU A 269 11.50 -34.69 9.67
N ASN A 270 12.72 -34.90 9.21
CA ASN A 270 13.64 -35.90 9.73
C ASN A 270 14.64 -35.34 10.76
N HIS A 271 14.41 -34.17 11.27
CA HIS A 271 15.24 -33.50 12.29
C HIS A 271 16.72 -33.29 11.91
N GLN A 272 17.01 -33.25 10.62
CA GLN A 272 18.36 -33.07 10.06
C GLN A 272 18.69 -31.59 9.85
N MET A 273 18.74 -30.81 10.95
CA MET A 273 18.83 -29.33 10.91
C MET A 273 20.17 -28.85 10.34
N GLU A 274 21.27 -29.57 10.60
CA GLU A 274 22.59 -29.20 10.05
C GLU A 274 22.59 -29.26 8.50
N TRP A 275 21.98 -30.30 7.92
CA TRP A 275 21.84 -30.45 6.49
C TRP A 275 20.84 -29.44 5.90
N TYR A 276 19.77 -29.16 6.66
CA TYR A 276 18.82 -28.11 6.30
C TYR A 276 19.53 -26.76 6.15
N GLU A 277 20.26 -26.30 7.17
CA GLU A 277 20.93 -25.00 7.17
C GLU A 277 21.94 -24.88 6.03
N LYS A 278 22.72 -25.93 5.79
CA LYS A 278 23.69 -25.95 4.69
C LYS A 278 23.00 -25.86 3.34
N TYR A 279 21.93 -26.62 3.14
CA TYR A 279 21.16 -26.60 1.89
C TYR A 279 20.44 -25.27 1.69
N PHE A 280 19.82 -24.75 2.73
CA PHE A 280 19.11 -23.49 2.70
C PHE A 280 20.04 -22.33 2.31
N LYS A 281 21.25 -22.27 2.86
CA LYS A 281 22.26 -21.24 2.52
C LYS A 281 22.64 -21.28 1.03
N GLU A 282 22.82 -22.45 0.45
CA GLU A 282 23.11 -22.56 -0.99
C GLU A 282 21.90 -22.16 -1.83
N TYR A 283 20.69 -22.50 -1.40
CA TYR A 283 19.45 -22.10 -2.07
C TYR A 283 19.23 -20.58 -1.99
N LEU A 284 19.55 -19.96 -0.87
CA LEU A 284 19.50 -18.52 -0.71
C LEU A 284 20.53 -17.78 -1.57
N LYS A 285 21.76 -18.31 -1.68
CA LYS A 285 22.77 -17.79 -2.62
C LYS A 285 22.28 -17.84 -4.06
N TYR A 286 21.58 -18.90 -4.41
CA TYR A 286 20.99 -19.01 -5.74
C TYR A 286 19.87 -17.98 -5.96
N LEU A 287 19.00 -17.74 -4.98
CA LEU A 287 18.01 -16.65 -5.04
C LEU A 287 18.68 -15.31 -5.31
N TYR A 288 19.77 -15.02 -4.60
CA TYR A 288 20.54 -13.79 -4.78
C TYR A 288 21.07 -13.66 -6.22
N LYS A 289 21.58 -14.75 -6.79
CA LYS A 289 22.05 -14.80 -8.18
C LYS A 289 20.91 -14.52 -9.17
N ILE A 290 19.76 -15.18 -9.02
CA ILE A 290 18.57 -15.02 -9.88
C ILE A 290 18.00 -13.62 -9.81
N GLN A 291 17.99 -13.03 -8.64
CA GLN A 291 17.56 -11.64 -8.44
C GLN A 291 18.50 -10.68 -9.18
N ASN A 292 19.81 -10.87 -9.08
CA ASN A 292 20.80 -10.05 -9.79
C ASN A 292 20.65 -10.15 -11.32
N GLU A 293 20.27 -11.30 -11.83
CA GLU A 293 20.00 -11.54 -13.25
C GLU A 293 18.59 -11.10 -13.68
N ASN A 294 17.76 -10.60 -12.71
CA ASN A 294 16.38 -10.12 -12.93
C ASN A 294 15.40 -11.16 -13.50
N ILE A 295 15.54 -12.42 -13.09
CA ILE A 295 14.66 -13.51 -13.51
C ILE A 295 13.47 -13.61 -12.53
N VAL A 296 12.50 -12.73 -12.73
CA VAL A 296 11.35 -12.47 -11.82
C VAL A 296 10.51 -13.73 -11.59
N GLU A 297 10.22 -14.53 -12.62
CA GLU A 297 9.34 -15.71 -12.50
C GLU A 297 9.94 -16.79 -11.60
N VAL A 298 11.25 -17.03 -11.74
CA VAL A 298 11.95 -18.02 -10.90
C VAL A 298 12.06 -17.53 -9.47
N ALA A 299 12.41 -16.24 -9.26
CA ALA A 299 12.47 -15.65 -7.93
C ALA A 299 11.13 -15.75 -7.19
N ASN A 300 10.02 -15.50 -7.87
CA ASN A 300 8.67 -15.63 -7.29
C ASN A 300 8.40 -17.07 -6.81
N LEU A 301 8.71 -18.07 -7.60
CA LEU A 301 8.52 -19.47 -7.21
C LEU A 301 9.41 -19.87 -6.02
N ILE A 302 10.64 -19.32 -5.94
CA ILE A 302 11.54 -19.55 -4.80
C ILE A 302 10.97 -18.94 -3.53
N TYR A 303 10.44 -17.72 -3.57
CA TYR A 303 9.80 -17.12 -2.40
C TYR A 303 8.55 -17.90 -1.94
N LEU A 304 7.75 -18.39 -2.87
CA LEU A 304 6.62 -19.29 -2.52
C LEU A 304 7.11 -20.58 -1.87
N SER A 305 8.24 -21.13 -2.36
CA SER A 305 8.91 -22.27 -1.73
C SER A 305 9.36 -21.96 -0.30
N PHE A 306 9.94 -20.79 -0.05
CA PHE A 306 10.36 -20.37 1.27
C PHE A 306 9.19 -20.21 2.25
N SER A 307 8.06 -19.70 1.79
CA SER A 307 6.85 -19.66 2.63
C SER A 307 6.48 -21.07 3.13
N GLY A 308 6.50 -22.06 2.25
CA GLY A 308 6.25 -23.45 2.64
C GLY A 308 7.32 -24.04 3.56
N VAL A 309 8.59 -23.69 3.41
CA VAL A 309 9.69 -24.11 4.28
C VAL A 309 9.51 -23.53 5.70
N VAL A 310 9.20 -22.23 5.81
CA VAL A 310 8.91 -21.58 7.09
C VAL A 310 7.74 -22.26 7.79
N GLN A 311 6.66 -22.56 7.07
CA GLN A 311 5.52 -23.31 7.60
C GLN A 311 5.92 -24.70 8.08
N CYS A 312 6.77 -25.41 7.34
CA CYS A 312 7.28 -26.74 7.71
C CYS A 312 8.10 -26.65 9.00
N LEU A 313 8.96 -25.64 9.17
CA LEU A 313 9.73 -25.43 10.40
C LEU A 313 8.82 -25.22 11.62
N TYR A 314 7.79 -24.38 11.49
CA TYR A 314 6.84 -24.16 12.59
C TYR A 314 6.05 -25.43 12.95
N LYS A 315 5.58 -26.18 11.93
CA LYS A 315 4.87 -27.46 12.16
C LYS A 315 5.72 -28.50 12.88
N ASN A 316 7.03 -28.44 12.73
CA ASN A 316 7.98 -29.34 13.38
C ASN A 316 8.61 -28.75 14.66
N GLU A 317 8.00 -27.73 15.24
CA GLU A 317 8.42 -27.09 16.50
C GLU A 317 9.86 -26.50 16.45
N LYS A 318 10.30 -26.07 15.28
CA LYS A 318 11.61 -25.44 15.04
C LYS A 318 11.50 -23.91 14.95
N GLU A 319 10.80 -23.28 15.91
CA GLU A 319 10.49 -21.85 15.91
C GLU A 319 11.74 -20.99 15.71
N LYS A 320 12.80 -21.20 16.51
CA LYS A 320 14.04 -20.41 16.39
C LYS A 320 14.67 -20.51 15.01
N CYS A 321 14.70 -21.70 14.43
CA CYS A 321 15.24 -21.90 13.10
C CYS A 321 14.37 -21.23 12.02
N ALA A 322 13.05 -21.18 12.21
CA ALA A 322 12.15 -20.45 11.34
C ALA A 322 12.38 -18.93 11.40
N GLU A 323 12.60 -18.39 12.59
CA GLU A 323 12.96 -16.97 12.80
C GLU A 323 14.29 -16.64 12.11
N ASP A 324 15.33 -17.45 12.32
CA ASP A 324 16.64 -17.26 11.69
C ASP A 324 16.53 -17.35 10.16
N THR A 325 15.74 -18.30 9.65
CA THR A 325 15.45 -18.47 8.22
C THR A 325 14.78 -17.22 7.64
N LEU A 326 13.76 -16.66 8.31
CA LEU A 326 13.07 -15.45 7.88
C LEU A 326 14.00 -14.25 7.87
N ARG A 327 14.86 -14.08 8.90
CA ARG A 327 15.86 -13.01 8.96
C ARG A 327 16.91 -13.13 7.87
N GLU A 328 17.36 -14.34 7.54
CA GLU A 328 18.30 -14.55 6.42
C GLU A 328 17.67 -14.21 5.07
N ILE A 329 16.39 -14.55 4.85
CA ILE A 329 15.64 -14.19 3.64
C ILE A 329 15.48 -12.66 3.56
N ASP A 330 15.15 -12.00 4.66
CA ASP A 330 15.01 -10.55 4.71
C ASP A 330 16.32 -9.83 4.43
N ASN A 331 17.41 -10.25 5.05
CA ASN A 331 18.75 -9.71 4.82
C ASN A 331 19.19 -9.82 3.34
N ALA A 332 18.89 -10.96 2.71
CA ALA A 332 19.15 -11.15 1.30
C ALA A 332 18.35 -10.18 0.44
N ASN A 333 17.07 -9.97 0.79
CA ASN A 333 16.18 -9.08 0.06
C ASN A 333 16.52 -7.59 0.29
N VAL A 334 16.84 -7.18 1.53
CA VAL A 334 17.26 -5.81 1.84
C VAL A 334 18.52 -5.42 1.03
N SER A 335 19.48 -6.33 0.92
CA SER A 335 20.67 -6.12 0.10
C SER A 335 20.31 -5.91 -1.38
N PHE A 336 19.27 -6.56 -1.83
CA PHE A 336 18.80 -6.51 -3.22
C PHE A 336 18.00 -5.25 -3.54
N VAL A 337 17.12 -4.78 -2.65
CA VAL A 337 16.38 -3.51 -2.82
C VAL A 337 17.35 -2.34 -2.95
N ARG A 338 18.49 -2.38 -2.27
CA ARG A 338 19.56 -1.38 -2.42
C ARG A 338 20.15 -1.32 -3.84
N ILE A 339 20.06 -2.40 -4.61
CA ILE A 339 20.57 -2.49 -5.99
C ILE A 339 19.56 -2.00 -7.04
N ASN A 340 18.37 -1.54 -6.62
CA ASN A 340 17.41 -0.76 -7.42
C ASN A 340 16.79 -1.49 -8.63
N LYS A 341 16.30 -2.71 -8.47
CA LYS A 341 15.61 -3.43 -9.54
C LYS A 341 14.11 -3.55 -9.32
N LYS A 342 13.32 -2.94 -10.21
CA LYS A 342 11.85 -3.02 -10.23
C LYS A 342 11.37 -4.48 -10.33
N GLY A 343 10.28 -4.81 -9.67
CA GLY A 343 9.62 -6.11 -9.74
C GLY A 343 9.89 -7.05 -8.58
N ASN A 344 11.08 -7.01 -7.97
CA ASN A 344 11.42 -7.93 -6.87
C ASN A 344 10.78 -7.54 -5.53
N ALA A 345 10.56 -6.24 -5.32
CA ALA A 345 9.85 -5.74 -4.16
C ALA A 345 8.43 -6.34 -4.05
N LYS A 346 7.72 -6.42 -5.18
CA LYS A 346 6.38 -7.01 -5.25
C LYS A 346 6.39 -8.49 -4.88
N ILE A 347 7.39 -9.24 -5.35
CA ILE A 347 7.48 -10.68 -5.08
C ILE A 347 7.72 -10.93 -3.59
N TYR A 348 8.62 -10.16 -2.99
CA TYR A 348 8.94 -10.31 -1.58
C TYR A 348 7.76 -9.94 -0.68
N ILE A 349 7.05 -8.86 -0.98
CA ILE A 349 5.84 -8.52 -0.22
C ILE A 349 4.75 -9.59 -0.35
N GLN A 350 4.62 -10.24 -1.50
CA GLN A 350 3.70 -11.38 -1.67
C GLN A 350 4.10 -12.58 -0.80
N PHE A 351 5.40 -12.85 -0.66
CA PHE A 351 5.92 -13.85 0.29
C PHE A 351 5.54 -13.51 1.73
N LEU A 352 5.75 -12.25 2.15
CA LEU A 352 5.35 -11.78 3.48
C LEU A 352 3.83 -11.90 3.69
N CYS A 353 3.02 -11.54 2.69
CA CYS A 353 1.57 -11.73 2.72
C CYS A 353 1.18 -13.19 3.01
N GLY A 354 1.77 -14.13 2.31
CA GLY A 354 1.50 -15.57 2.51
C GLY A 354 1.93 -16.06 3.89
N SER A 355 3.03 -15.54 4.41
CA SER A 355 3.53 -15.90 5.74
C SER A 355 2.66 -15.32 6.86
N ILE A 356 2.13 -14.09 6.69
CA ILE A 356 1.19 -13.47 7.64
C ILE A 356 -0.14 -14.22 7.65
N ASP A 357 -0.70 -14.51 6.47
CA ASP A 357 -1.95 -15.28 6.38
C ASP A 357 -1.82 -16.63 7.10
N TYR A 358 -0.67 -17.28 6.95
CA TYR A 358 -0.36 -18.51 7.70
C TYR A 358 -0.28 -18.27 9.20
N ALA A 359 0.46 -17.25 9.66
CA ALA A 359 0.61 -16.94 11.09
C ALA A 359 -0.76 -16.66 11.75
N ILE A 360 -1.64 -15.94 11.06
CA ILE A 360 -3.00 -15.65 11.53
C ILE A 360 -3.87 -16.90 11.59
N LYS A 361 -3.83 -17.78 10.58
CA LYS A 361 -4.60 -19.02 10.54
C LYS A 361 -4.19 -20.00 11.66
N GLU A 362 -2.90 -20.08 11.93
CA GLU A 362 -2.37 -20.93 13.00
C GLU A 362 -2.39 -20.25 14.38
N LYS A 363 -2.85 -19.00 14.47
CA LYS A 363 -2.87 -18.17 15.69
C LYS A 363 -1.49 -18.05 16.35
N ASN A 364 -0.45 -17.96 15.53
CA ASN A 364 0.93 -17.85 15.99
C ASN A 364 1.34 -16.39 16.15
N ASP A 365 1.09 -15.83 17.34
CA ASP A 365 1.37 -14.44 17.65
C ASP A 365 2.87 -14.09 17.58
N LYS A 366 3.76 -15.01 17.94
CA LYS A 366 5.21 -14.79 17.88
C LYS A 366 5.69 -14.63 16.43
N LEU A 367 5.23 -15.53 15.55
CA LEU A 367 5.53 -15.41 14.11
C LEU A 367 4.97 -14.12 13.54
N LEU A 368 3.75 -13.76 13.92
CA LEU A 368 3.11 -12.54 13.47
C LEU A 368 3.90 -11.28 13.90
N ASP A 369 4.38 -11.25 15.15
CA ASP A 369 5.20 -10.15 15.67
C ASP A 369 6.50 -9.99 14.88
N LEU A 370 7.19 -11.10 14.61
CA LEU A 370 8.40 -11.08 13.79
C LEU A 370 8.12 -10.59 12.36
N LEU A 371 7.03 -11.04 11.75
CA LEU A 371 6.66 -10.61 10.40
C LEU A 371 6.29 -9.13 10.34
N ILE A 372 5.63 -8.60 11.38
CA ILE A 372 5.35 -7.16 11.52
C ILE A 372 6.66 -6.37 11.62
N GLU A 373 7.65 -6.85 12.39
CA GLU A 373 8.98 -6.23 12.48
C GLU A 373 9.66 -6.20 11.10
N ILE A 374 9.71 -7.33 10.43
CA ILE A 374 10.31 -7.47 9.08
C ILE A 374 9.64 -6.53 8.06
N ILE A 375 8.30 -6.42 8.08
CA ILE A 375 7.58 -5.51 7.18
C ILE A 375 7.93 -4.06 7.46
N GLY A 376 8.06 -3.66 8.73
CA GLY A 376 8.49 -2.32 9.10
C GLY A 376 9.88 -2.00 8.57
N GLU A 377 10.85 -2.88 8.76
CA GLU A 377 12.22 -2.75 8.26
C GLU A 377 12.28 -2.73 6.72
N TYR A 378 11.49 -3.59 6.09
CA TYR A 378 11.38 -3.64 4.63
C TYR A 378 10.75 -2.37 4.06
N SER A 379 9.67 -1.88 4.66
CA SER A 379 9.03 -0.62 4.29
C SER A 379 10.01 0.56 4.39
N TYR A 380 10.77 0.63 5.48
CA TYR A 380 11.84 1.63 5.65
C TYR A 380 12.87 1.56 4.52
N THR A 381 13.31 0.36 4.19
CA THR A 381 14.32 0.16 3.13
C THR A 381 13.81 0.55 1.76
N LEU A 382 12.56 0.24 1.44
CA LEU A 382 11.92 0.61 0.18
C LEU A 382 11.75 2.13 0.03
N VAL A 383 11.26 2.78 1.06
CA VAL A 383 11.05 4.24 1.06
C VAL A 383 12.38 4.96 0.87
N ARG A 384 13.43 4.47 1.51
CA ARG A 384 14.77 5.11 1.44
C ARG A 384 15.47 4.93 0.10
N ASN A 385 15.27 3.80 -0.57
CA ASN A 385 16.12 3.41 -1.70
C ASN A 385 15.44 3.39 -3.06
N SER A 386 14.11 3.50 -3.15
CA SER A 386 13.44 3.38 -4.45
C SER A 386 12.04 3.98 -4.54
N ASN A 387 11.64 4.35 -5.75
CA ASN A 387 10.25 4.68 -6.11
C ASN A 387 9.35 3.43 -6.19
N SER A 388 9.79 2.29 -5.67
CA SER A 388 9.11 1.00 -5.81
C SER A 388 7.96 0.81 -4.83
N PHE A 389 7.77 1.74 -3.88
CA PHE A 389 6.70 1.62 -2.89
C PHE A 389 5.31 1.61 -3.53
N THR A 390 5.14 2.35 -4.63
CA THR A 390 3.86 2.41 -5.37
C THR A 390 3.39 1.03 -5.85
N GLU A 391 4.33 0.13 -6.15
CA GLU A 391 4.00 -1.23 -6.62
C GLU A 391 3.51 -2.14 -5.49
N ILE A 392 3.87 -1.84 -4.26
CA ILE A 392 3.56 -2.69 -3.09
C ILE A 392 2.44 -2.13 -2.20
N ILE A 393 2.01 -0.89 -2.42
CA ILE A 393 1.04 -0.22 -1.55
C ILE A 393 -0.26 -1.02 -1.35
N GLU A 394 -0.76 -1.64 -2.41
CA GLU A 394 -1.99 -2.44 -2.33
C GLU A 394 -1.80 -3.71 -1.50
N TYR A 395 -0.60 -4.31 -1.55
CA TYR A 395 -0.26 -5.44 -0.69
C TYR A 395 -0.12 -5.00 0.76
N HIS A 396 0.45 -3.82 1.00
CA HIS A 396 0.58 -3.26 2.34
C HIS A 396 -0.79 -2.97 2.96
N LYS A 397 -1.70 -2.34 2.21
CA LYS A 397 -3.09 -2.13 2.62
C LYS A 397 -3.80 -3.47 2.92
N TRP A 398 -3.60 -4.46 2.08
CA TRP A 398 -4.17 -5.79 2.28
C TRP A 398 -3.62 -6.49 3.53
N ILE A 399 -2.29 -6.45 3.76
CA ILE A 399 -1.67 -6.96 4.99
C ILE A 399 -2.27 -6.28 6.21
N PHE A 400 -2.40 -4.96 6.15
CA PHE A 400 -2.93 -4.19 7.25
C PHE A 400 -4.36 -4.60 7.60
N ASP A 401 -5.24 -4.71 6.61
CA ASP A 401 -6.62 -5.18 6.81
C ASP A 401 -6.67 -6.61 7.36
N LEU A 402 -5.80 -7.48 6.90
CA LEU A 402 -5.72 -8.86 7.38
C LEU A 402 -5.33 -8.91 8.86
N VAL A 403 -4.29 -8.15 9.24
CA VAL A 403 -3.82 -8.05 10.64
C VAL A 403 -4.87 -7.37 11.52
N LEU A 404 -5.51 -6.30 11.03
CA LEU A 404 -6.57 -5.59 11.76
C LEU A 404 -7.79 -6.47 12.05
N ASN A 405 -8.18 -7.31 11.10
CA ASN A 405 -9.27 -8.27 11.30
C ASN A 405 -8.92 -9.35 12.34
N TYR A 406 -7.65 -9.67 12.49
CA TYR A 406 -7.16 -10.61 13.50
C TYR A 406 -7.05 -9.96 14.88
N SER A 407 -6.35 -8.82 14.99
CA SER A 407 -6.09 -8.12 16.24
C SER A 407 -5.84 -6.64 16.03
N THR A 408 -6.59 -5.79 16.74
CA THR A 408 -6.39 -4.33 16.73
C THR A 408 -5.02 -3.95 17.30
N ASP A 409 -4.57 -4.61 18.37
CA ASP A 409 -3.27 -4.32 18.98
C ASP A 409 -2.10 -4.65 18.02
N LYS A 410 -2.20 -5.76 17.27
CA LYS A 410 -1.20 -6.11 16.24
C LYS A 410 -1.23 -5.15 15.07
N ALA A 411 -2.39 -4.66 14.67
CA ALA A 411 -2.52 -3.65 13.61
C ALA A 411 -1.93 -2.30 14.04
N ILE A 412 -2.11 -1.90 15.29
CA ILE A 412 -1.46 -0.72 15.87
C ILE A 412 0.07 -0.88 15.82
N MET A 413 0.59 -2.03 16.24
CA MET A 413 2.02 -2.33 16.18
C MET A 413 2.56 -2.25 14.74
N LEU A 414 1.82 -2.79 13.76
CA LEU A 414 2.18 -2.70 12.35
C LEU A 414 2.18 -1.24 11.86
N TYR A 415 1.16 -0.45 12.24
CA TYR A 415 1.09 0.97 11.91
C TYR A 415 2.30 1.73 12.46
N GLU A 416 2.61 1.58 13.74
CA GLU A 416 3.75 2.25 14.39
C GLU A 416 5.09 1.92 13.75
N ARG A 417 5.30 0.64 13.37
CA ARG A 417 6.53 0.21 12.69
C ARG A 417 6.66 0.82 11.29
N CYS A 418 5.56 0.91 10.57
CA CYS A 418 5.55 1.50 9.23
C CYS A 418 5.58 3.03 9.27
N ASP A 419 4.87 3.67 10.19
CA ASP A 419 4.87 5.13 10.34
C ASP A 419 6.26 5.66 10.67
N SER A 420 7.03 4.98 11.53
CA SER A 420 8.43 5.32 11.79
C SER A 420 9.29 5.26 10.52
N ALA A 421 8.98 4.35 9.61
CA ALA A 421 9.66 4.24 8.32
C ALA A 421 9.30 5.39 7.37
N PHE A 422 8.05 5.85 7.43
CA PHE A 422 7.52 6.88 6.53
C PHE A 422 7.84 8.30 6.98
N SER A 423 7.87 8.53 8.29
CA SER A 423 8.18 9.85 8.85
C SER A 423 9.62 10.31 8.60
N TYR A 424 10.55 9.38 8.42
CA TYR A 424 11.96 9.70 8.17
C TYR A 424 12.23 10.32 6.79
N ASN A 425 11.31 10.17 5.83
CA ASN A 425 11.47 10.65 4.47
C ASN A 425 10.45 11.73 4.11
N SER A 426 10.43 12.80 4.89
CA SER A 426 9.47 13.92 4.85
C SER A 426 9.33 14.65 3.51
N MET A 427 10.01 14.24 2.48
CA MET A 427 9.94 14.85 1.14
C MET A 427 9.20 13.99 0.10
N GLN A 428 8.73 12.82 0.44
CA GLN A 428 8.32 11.90 -0.61
C GLN A 428 7.00 11.22 -0.38
N THR A 429 6.28 11.44 -1.32
CA THR A 429 5.28 10.75 -2.11
C THR A 429 3.89 10.77 -1.50
N PRO A 430 2.98 11.33 -2.29
CA PRO A 430 1.53 11.23 -2.10
C PRO A 430 1.09 9.83 -1.66
N VAL A 431 1.76 8.83 -2.22
CA VAL A 431 1.47 7.40 -2.03
C VAL A 431 1.69 6.91 -0.59
N LEU A 432 2.74 7.40 0.10
CA LEU A 432 3.01 7.03 1.50
C LEU A 432 1.97 7.63 2.44
N ILE A 433 1.68 8.90 2.23
CA ILE A 433 0.63 9.61 2.99
C ILE A 433 -0.72 8.90 2.80
N GLU A 434 -1.07 8.53 1.56
CA GLU A 434 -2.29 7.79 1.25
C GLU A 434 -2.34 6.44 1.99
N CYS A 435 -1.22 5.71 2.05
CA CYS A 435 -1.15 4.44 2.76
C CYS A 435 -1.36 4.62 4.26
N ASN A 436 -0.68 5.59 4.88
CA ASN A 436 -0.84 5.89 6.30
C ASN A 436 -2.25 6.35 6.63
N MET A 437 -2.84 7.21 5.79
CA MET A 437 -4.23 7.64 5.93
C MET A 437 -5.20 6.45 5.86
N PHE A 438 -5.01 5.56 4.89
CA PHE A 438 -5.82 4.34 4.79
C PHE A 438 -5.73 3.51 6.07
N CYS A 439 -4.53 3.20 6.54
CA CYS A 439 -4.31 2.40 7.75
C CYS A 439 -4.93 3.04 8.99
N LEU A 440 -4.71 4.33 9.19
CA LEU A 440 -5.24 5.07 10.32
C LEU A 440 -6.77 5.14 10.28
N ASN A 441 -7.36 5.39 9.12
CA ASN A 441 -8.81 5.40 8.96
C ASN A 441 -9.43 4.04 9.31
N ARG A 442 -8.80 2.93 8.88
CA ARG A 442 -9.25 1.58 9.22
C ARG A 442 -9.16 1.28 10.72
N LEU A 443 -8.10 1.77 11.41
CA LEU A 443 -7.98 1.69 12.87
C LEU A 443 -9.10 2.46 13.57
N ILE A 444 -9.35 3.69 13.15
CA ILE A 444 -10.42 4.55 13.71
C ILE A 444 -11.79 3.91 13.51
N GLU A 445 -12.08 3.40 12.32
CA GLU A 445 -13.34 2.69 12.04
C GLU A 445 -13.54 1.48 12.96
N LYS A 446 -12.50 0.69 13.18
CA LYS A 446 -12.55 -0.50 14.04
C LYS A 446 -12.75 -0.13 15.51
N ASP A 447 -12.06 0.90 15.98
CA ASP A 447 -12.13 1.36 17.38
C ASP A 447 -13.43 2.12 17.72
N ARG A 448 -14.22 2.53 16.72
CA ARG A 448 -15.51 3.25 16.94
C ARG A 448 -16.41 2.56 17.96
N SER A 449 -16.46 1.23 17.95
CA SER A 449 -17.29 0.45 18.88
C SER A 449 -16.65 0.25 20.25
N GLU A 450 -15.32 0.17 20.30
CA GLU A 450 -14.57 -0.16 21.53
C GLU A 450 -14.08 1.08 22.28
N LYS A 451 -13.78 2.16 21.56
CA LYS A 451 -13.31 3.47 22.06
C LYS A 451 -12.10 3.41 22.98
N LYS A 452 -11.30 2.37 22.83
CA LYS A 452 -10.16 2.07 23.70
C LYS A 452 -8.92 2.91 23.38
N ASN A 453 -8.73 3.26 22.11
CA ASN A 453 -7.49 3.84 21.59
C ASN A 453 -7.66 5.24 20.99
N GLN A 454 -8.79 5.92 21.23
CA GLN A 454 -9.10 7.22 20.60
C GLN A 454 -8.00 8.27 20.77
N GLU A 455 -7.45 8.42 21.96
CA GLU A 455 -6.38 9.41 22.23
C GLU A 455 -5.13 9.13 21.41
N LYS A 456 -4.72 7.85 21.32
CA LYS A 456 -3.57 7.41 20.56
C LYS A 456 -3.75 7.66 19.04
N PHE A 457 -4.96 7.41 18.53
CA PHE A 457 -5.26 7.66 17.11
C PHE A 457 -5.32 9.15 16.79
N ILE A 458 -5.71 10.00 17.73
CA ILE A 458 -5.65 11.45 17.56
C ILE A 458 -4.19 11.91 17.44
N GLU A 459 -3.28 11.35 18.22
CA GLU A 459 -1.85 11.67 18.14
C GLU A 459 -1.28 11.24 16.78
N TYR A 460 -1.56 10.02 16.32
CA TYR A 460 -1.17 9.57 14.99
C TYR A 460 -1.74 10.45 13.87
N TYR A 461 -2.98 10.88 14.05
CA TYR A 461 -3.62 11.78 13.09
C TYR A 461 -2.95 13.16 13.03
N LEU A 462 -2.52 13.67 14.17
CA LEU A 462 -1.76 14.93 14.24
C LEU A 462 -0.41 14.83 13.54
N ASP A 463 0.31 13.73 13.74
CA ASP A 463 1.60 13.50 13.10
C ASP A 463 1.44 13.33 11.58
N LEU A 464 0.43 12.58 11.15
CA LEU A 464 0.11 12.43 9.73
C LEU A 464 -0.26 13.76 9.09
N LEU A 465 -1.08 14.58 9.74
CA LEU A 465 -1.45 15.92 9.26
C LEU A 465 -0.25 16.85 9.13
N TYR A 466 0.69 16.78 10.05
CA TYR A 466 1.92 17.53 9.93
C TYR A 466 2.71 17.14 8.66
N GLN A 467 2.76 15.85 8.33
CA GLN A 467 3.38 15.36 7.11
C GLN A 467 2.61 15.83 5.86
N VAL A 468 1.28 15.71 5.86
CA VAL A 468 0.39 16.17 4.77
C VAL A 468 0.54 17.68 4.55
N SER A 469 0.57 18.45 5.61
CA SER A 469 0.69 19.91 5.51
C SER A 469 2.00 20.35 4.87
N LYS A 470 3.10 19.66 5.18
CA LYS A 470 4.41 19.91 4.55
C LYS A 470 4.47 19.52 3.07
N ALA A 471 3.71 18.53 2.64
CA ALA A 471 3.72 18.03 1.27
C ALA A 471 3.07 18.99 0.26
N LYS A 472 2.37 20.05 0.71
CA LYS A 472 1.65 21.06 -0.11
C LYS A 472 0.68 20.48 -1.14
N GLU A 473 0.24 19.24 -0.98
CA GLU A 473 -0.64 18.56 -1.91
C GLU A 473 -2.09 18.51 -1.39
N LYS A 474 -3.02 18.41 -2.34
CA LYS A 474 -4.46 18.34 -2.06
C LYS A 474 -4.85 16.91 -1.66
N TYR A 475 -4.63 16.54 -0.41
CA TYR A 475 -5.10 15.25 0.13
C TYR A 475 -6.49 15.30 0.77
N THR A 476 -7.29 16.26 0.36
CA THR A 476 -8.58 16.58 0.98
C THR A 476 -9.61 15.45 0.92
N GLY A 477 -9.61 14.65 -0.13
CA GLY A 477 -10.61 13.60 -0.33
C GLY A 477 -10.43 12.32 0.51
N TYR A 478 -9.29 12.17 1.19
CA TYR A 478 -8.92 10.94 1.91
C TYR A 478 -8.91 11.09 3.44
N LEU A 479 -9.05 12.32 3.95
CA LEU A 479 -9.06 12.57 5.38
C LEU A 479 -10.38 12.13 5.98
N PHE A 480 -10.36 11.01 6.65
CA PHE A 480 -11.42 10.61 7.54
C PHE A 480 -11.32 11.48 8.80
N PHE A 481 -12.29 12.34 8.98
CA PHE A 481 -12.35 13.13 10.21
C PHE A 481 -12.67 12.21 11.37
N LEU A 482 -11.88 12.31 12.41
CA LEU A 482 -12.26 11.80 13.72
C LEU A 482 -13.69 12.22 13.98
N ASP A 483 -14.49 11.31 14.48
CA ASP A 483 -15.91 11.55 14.73
C ASP A 483 -16.10 12.50 15.92
N PHE A 484 -15.70 13.77 15.72
CA PHE A 484 -15.84 14.82 16.72
C PHE A 484 -17.30 15.04 17.14
N GLU A 485 -18.23 14.76 16.22
CA GLU A 485 -19.66 14.84 16.51
C GLU A 485 -20.03 13.87 17.64
N SER A 486 -19.70 12.58 17.50
CA SER A 486 -19.94 11.59 18.56
C SER A 486 -19.17 11.91 19.83
N MET A 487 -17.92 12.37 19.73
CA MET A 487 -17.12 12.73 20.91
C MET A 487 -17.75 13.89 21.71
N ILE A 488 -18.35 14.84 21.03
CA ILE A 488 -19.05 15.99 21.69
C ILE A 488 -20.38 15.55 22.26
N GLU A 489 -21.18 14.81 21.49
CA GLU A 489 -22.49 14.32 21.92
C GLU A 489 -22.39 13.45 23.18
N GLU A 490 -21.42 12.56 23.25
CA GLU A 490 -21.20 11.69 24.41
C GLU A 490 -20.73 12.44 25.67
N ASN A 491 -20.11 13.59 25.46
CA ASN A 491 -19.56 14.40 26.54
C ASN A 491 -20.40 15.63 26.86
N ARG A 492 -21.66 15.69 26.40
CA ARG A 492 -22.61 16.75 26.76
C ARG A 492 -22.66 16.94 28.27
N GLY A 493 -22.65 18.18 28.72
CA GLY A 493 -22.66 18.56 30.14
C GLY A 493 -21.30 18.39 30.85
N ASN A 494 -20.25 17.92 30.17
CA ASN A 494 -18.91 17.85 30.76
C ASN A 494 -17.96 18.82 30.06
N ALA A 495 -17.80 20.01 30.63
CA ALA A 495 -16.98 21.06 30.06
C ALA A 495 -15.50 20.65 29.84
N GLU A 496 -14.94 19.86 30.77
CA GLU A 496 -13.51 19.40 30.65
C GLU A 496 -13.30 18.54 29.43
N LYS A 497 -14.17 17.56 29.19
CA LYS A 497 -14.06 16.66 28.03
C LYS A 497 -14.34 17.38 26.72
N ILE A 498 -15.30 18.32 26.71
CA ILE A 498 -15.55 19.17 25.54
C ILE A 498 -14.32 20.02 25.23
N ASN A 499 -13.72 20.64 26.25
CA ASN A 499 -12.49 21.41 26.08
C ASN A 499 -11.30 20.55 25.58
N LYS A 500 -11.22 19.30 26.02
CA LYS A 500 -10.22 18.37 25.49
C LYS A 500 -10.44 18.11 24.01
N THR A 501 -11.68 17.82 23.59
CA THR A 501 -12.02 17.59 22.17
C THR A 501 -11.74 18.82 21.31
N THR A 502 -12.14 20.01 21.78
CA THR A 502 -11.86 21.25 21.05
C THR A 502 -10.36 21.60 21.02
N SER A 503 -9.60 21.21 22.04
CA SER A 503 -8.14 21.32 22.02
C SER A 503 -7.52 20.46 20.90
N TYR A 504 -8.05 19.28 20.64
CA TYR A 504 -7.60 18.45 19.50
C TYR A 504 -7.94 19.12 18.17
N MET A 505 -9.15 19.69 18.02
CA MET A 505 -9.52 20.47 16.83
C MET A 505 -8.54 21.62 16.58
N LYS A 506 -8.19 22.37 17.63
CA LYS A 506 -7.22 23.46 17.57
C LYS A 506 -5.83 22.99 17.13
N LYS A 507 -5.38 21.84 17.65
CA LYS A 507 -4.10 21.24 17.25
C LYS A 507 -4.09 20.84 15.76
N LEU A 508 -5.17 20.22 15.26
CA LEU A 508 -5.31 19.84 13.85
C LEU A 508 -5.27 21.07 12.93
N LEU A 509 -6.04 22.09 13.25
CA LEU A 509 -6.07 23.35 12.50
C LEU A 509 -4.70 24.06 12.53
N ASN A 510 -4.00 24.03 13.67
CA ASN A 510 -2.67 24.58 13.78
C ASN A 510 -1.67 23.89 12.83
N GLN A 511 -1.77 22.58 12.64
CA GLN A 511 -0.91 21.86 11.68
C GLN A 511 -1.18 22.32 10.25
N CYS A 512 -2.44 22.56 9.87
CA CYS A 512 -2.78 23.09 8.55
C CYS A 512 -2.22 24.50 8.35
N ILE A 513 -2.28 25.35 9.38
CA ILE A 513 -1.73 26.70 9.37
C ILE A 513 -0.20 26.67 9.21
N LEU A 514 0.48 25.86 10.02
CA LEU A 514 1.94 25.73 9.98
C LEU A 514 2.45 25.19 8.63
N GLY A 515 1.66 24.35 7.98
CA GLY A 515 1.96 23.81 6.67
C GLY A 515 1.56 24.69 5.49
N ASP A 516 0.90 25.84 5.74
CA ASP A 516 0.32 26.72 4.70
C ASP A 516 -0.60 25.96 3.73
N ASN A 517 -1.37 24.98 4.26
CA ASN A 517 -2.27 24.13 3.48
C ASN A 517 -3.72 24.63 3.56
N ILE A 518 -4.03 25.64 2.74
CA ILE A 518 -5.33 26.31 2.70
C ILE A 518 -6.48 25.33 2.34
N PRO A 519 -6.38 24.46 1.33
CA PRO A 519 -7.47 23.55 1.00
C PRO A 519 -7.83 22.61 2.14
N LEU A 520 -6.83 22.06 2.82
CA LEU A 520 -7.04 21.18 3.97
C LEU A 520 -7.64 21.94 5.16
N PHE A 521 -7.14 23.15 5.42
CA PHE A 521 -7.68 24.03 6.46
C PHE A 521 -9.17 24.33 6.23
N TYR A 522 -9.54 24.70 4.99
CA TYR A 522 -10.92 24.95 4.62
C TYR A 522 -11.83 23.75 4.90
N GLU A 523 -11.42 22.55 4.49
CA GLU A 523 -12.21 21.34 4.74
C GLU A 523 -12.38 21.05 6.24
N PHE A 524 -11.34 21.27 7.05
CA PHE A 524 -11.45 21.12 8.51
C PHE A 524 -12.42 22.15 9.12
N VAL A 525 -12.36 23.41 8.71
CA VAL A 525 -13.26 24.44 9.19
C VAL A 525 -14.70 24.12 8.81
N VAL A 526 -14.96 23.69 7.56
CA VAL A 526 -16.29 23.24 7.11
C VAL A 526 -16.80 22.06 7.93
N LYS A 527 -15.93 21.12 8.28
CA LYS A 527 -16.31 19.99 9.15
C LYS A 527 -16.65 20.43 10.55
N ILE A 528 -15.92 21.38 11.13
CA ILE A 528 -16.26 21.97 12.43
C ILE A 528 -17.63 22.63 12.36
N ASN A 529 -17.95 23.35 11.28
CA ASN A 529 -19.28 23.87 11.05
C ASN A 529 -20.34 22.77 11.10
N SER A 530 -20.12 21.70 10.35
CA SER A 530 -21.04 20.56 10.33
C SER A 530 -21.24 19.95 11.73
N VAL A 531 -20.18 19.90 12.56
CA VAL A 531 -20.30 19.43 13.94
C VAL A 531 -21.17 20.39 14.77
N ILE A 532 -20.93 21.69 14.66
CA ILE A 532 -21.69 22.72 15.41
C ILE A 532 -23.17 22.70 15.02
N THR A 533 -23.46 22.64 13.72
CA THR A 533 -24.83 22.72 13.21
C THR A 533 -25.62 21.43 13.43
N LYS A 534 -24.99 20.28 13.33
CA LYS A 534 -25.64 18.99 13.57
C LYS A 534 -25.91 18.71 15.05
N THR A 535 -25.00 19.07 15.91
CA THR A 535 -25.20 18.87 17.36
C THR A 535 -26.42 19.59 17.87
N GLN A 536 -26.92 20.63 17.15
CA GLN A 536 -28.10 21.49 17.51
C GLN A 536 -28.33 21.63 19.02
N SER A 537 -27.28 21.40 19.77
CA SER A 537 -27.31 21.33 21.20
C SER A 537 -27.57 22.74 21.77
N LYS A 538 -28.62 22.89 22.55
CA LYS A 538 -28.78 24.07 23.40
C LYS A 538 -27.84 24.02 24.62
N ASP A 539 -26.93 23.05 24.68
CA ASP A 539 -25.95 22.95 25.76
C ASP A 539 -24.93 24.08 25.61
N LYS A 540 -24.92 24.93 26.60
CA LYS A 540 -24.03 26.10 26.67
C LYS A 540 -22.55 25.69 26.56
N PHE A 541 -22.13 24.62 27.24
CA PHE A 541 -20.72 24.20 27.25
C PHE A 541 -20.27 23.68 25.87
N VAL A 542 -21.18 23.01 25.16
CA VAL A 542 -20.90 22.54 23.79
C VAL A 542 -20.70 23.72 22.85
N GLN A 543 -21.63 24.68 22.86
CA GLN A 543 -21.54 25.85 22.00
C GLN A 543 -20.31 26.71 22.32
N GLU A 544 -20.08 27.03 23.59
CA GLU A 544 -18.91 27.82 24.02
C GLU A 544 -17.60 27.12 23.67
N GLY A 545 -17.52 25.79 23.86
CA GLY A 545 -16.37 25.01 23.51
C GLY A 545 -16.05 25.07 22.00
N LEU A 546 -17.06 24.90 21.15
CA LEU A 546 -16.93 24.95 19.71
C LEU A 546 -16.61 26.35 19.18
N PHE A 547 -17.30 27.40 19.67
CA PHE A 547 -16.96 28.78 19.33
C PHE A 547 -15.55 29.16 19.80
N SER A 548 -15.06 28.58 20.91
CA SER A 548 -13.67 28.77 21.33
C SER A 548 -12.63 28.37 20.28
N VAL A 549 -12.96 27.47 19.39
CA VAL A 549 -12.08 27.10 18.27
C VAL A 549 -11.96 28.26 17.28
N TYR A 550 -13.07 28.91 16.94
CA TYR A 550 -13.07 30.06 16.04
C TYR A 550 -12.32 31.25 16.63
N PHE A 551 -12.55 31.58 17.90
CA PHE A 551 -11.85 32.70 18.53
C PHE A 551 -10.35 32.42 18.67
N TRP A 552 -10.00 31.15 18.93
CA TRP A 552 -8.59 30.75 18.90
C TRP A 552 -8.00 30.88 17.49
N LEU A 553 -8.75 30.51 16.44
CA LEU A 553 -8.32 30.66 15.05
C LEU A 553 -8.11 32.14 14.69
N ILE A 554 -9.07 33.01 15.00
CA ILE A 554 -8.94 34.44 14.76
C ILE A 554 -7.66 34.97 15.43
N ASN A 555 -7.40 34.61 16.69
CA ASN A 555 -6.20 35.02 17.41
C ASN A 555 -4.93 34.37 16.92
N ARG A 556 -5.02 33.22 16.25
CA ARG A 556 -3.85 32.48 15.69
C ARG A 556 -3.51 32.94 14.29
N THR A 557 -4.51 33.15 13.45
CA THR A 557 -4.31 33.51 12.03
C THR A 557 -3.85 34.95 11.85
N HIS A 558 -4.06 35.86 12.82
CA HIS A 558 -3.54 37.22 12.73
C HIS A 558 -2.01 37.29 12.65
N GLN A 559 -1.31 36.26 13.19
CA GLN A 559 0.16 36.19 13.18
C GLN A 559 0.71 35.75 11.83
N LEU A 560 -0.16 35.41 10.88
CA LEU A 560 0.22 34.86 9.60
C LEU A 560 0.12 35.88 8.47
N VAL A 561 1.03 35.73 7.52
CA VAL A 561 1.08 36.64 6.34
C VAL A 561 -0.07 36.33 5.37
N ASN A 562 -0.69 35.14 5.44
CA ASN A 562 -1.69 34.73 4.48
C ASN A 562 -3.12 35.08 4.91
N LYS A 563 -3.67 36.12 4.28
CA LYS A 563 -5.03 36.62 4.57
C LYS A 563 -6.13 35.60 4.28
N GLN A 564 -5.90 34.63 3.40
CA GLN A 564 -6.93 33.64 3.02
C GLN A 564 -7.40 32.78 4.21
N PHE A 565 -6.52 32.46 5.16
CA PHE A 565 -6.93 31.76 6.36
C PHE A 565 -7.97 32.56 7.18
N LEU A 566 -7.75 33.86 7.30
CA LEU A 566 -8.63 34.74 8.03
C LEU A 566 -9.99 34.87 7.36
N GLU A 567 -10.02 35.06 6.05
CA GLU A 567 -11.25 35.12 5.24
C GLU A 567 -12.09 33.84 5.41
N ILE A 568 -11.43 32.66 5.36
CA ILE A 568 -12.10 31.38 5.59
C ILE A 568 -12.71 31.32 6.99
N VAL A 569 -11.99 31.78 8.01
CA VAL A 569 -12.47 31.75 9.41
C VAL A 569 -13.69 32.63 9.58
N PHE A 570 -13.63 33.88 9.10
CA PHE A 570 -14.77 34.80 9.25
C PHE A 570 -15.98 34.35 8.45
N PHE A 571 -15.81 33.94 7.18
CA PHE A 571 -16.90 33.44 6.37
C PHE A 571 -17.64 32.27 7.05
N ASN A 572 -16.86 31.31 7.58
CA ASN A 572 -17.45 30.14 8.23
C ASN A 572 -18.03 30.43 9.59
N LEU A 573 -17.44 31.34 10.37
CA LEU A 573 -17.99 31.77 11.65
C LEU A 573 -19.35 32.48 11.47
N ASP A 574 -19.45 33.41 10.51
CA ASP A 574 -20.71 34.06 10.19
C ASP A 574 -21.77 33.05 9.72
N THR A 575 -21.41 32.14 8.83
CA THR A 575 -22.30 31.07 8.37
C THR A 575 -22.86 30.24 9.54
N VAL A 576 -21.99 29.84 10.48
CA VAL A 576 -22.43 29.07 11.68
C VAL A 576 -23.34 29.85 12.57
N ILE A 577 -23.01 31.12 12.85
CA ILE A 577 -23.85 31.98 13.66
C ILE A 577 -25.22 32.13 13.00
N GLU A 578 -25.26 32.38 11.68
CA GLU A 578 -26.51 32.51 10.93
C GLU A 578 -27.37 31.25 11.00
N GLU A 579 -26.78 30.10 10.76
CA GLU A 579 -27.49 28.81 10.77
C GLU A 579 -28.05 28.48 12.15
N LEU A 580 -27.27 28.68 13.22
CA LEU A 580 -27.74 28.48 14.59
C LEU A 580 -28.81 29.51 15.00
N ASP A 581 -28.68 30.75 14.54
CA ASP A 581 -29.65 31.81 14.83
C ASP A 581 -30.98 31.57 14.13
N ASN A 582 -30.95 31.16 12.85
CA ASN A 582 -32.13 30.74 12.09
C ASN A 582 -32.91 29.61 12.79
N ASN A 583 -32.19 28.70 13.44
CA ASN A 583 -32.74 27.59 14.21
C ASN A 583 -33.11 28.01 15.67
N ARG A 584 -32.91 29.27 16.08
CA ARG A 584 -33.09 29.79 17.46
C ARG A 584 -32.31 28.97 18.50
N ALA A 585 -31.14 28.48 18.11
CA ALA A 585 -30.29 27.61 18.93
C ALA A 585 -29.33 28.39 19.84
N ILE A 586 -29.09 29.69 19.58
CA ILE A 586 -28.19 30.51 20.39
C ILE A 586 -28.90 30.99 21.66
N SER A 587 -28.41 30.55 22.82
CA SER A 587 -28.89 31.03 24.12
C SER A 587 -28.32 32.41 24.43
N GLU A 588 -28.91 33.10 25.43
CA GLU A 588 -28.43 34.43 25.85
C GLU A 588 -26.97 34.38 26.34
N GLY A 589 -26.62 33.37 27.17
CA GLY A 589 -25.26 33.24 27.67
C GLY A 589 -24.24 32.92 26.56
N VAL A 590 -24.65 32.20 25.51
CA VAL A 590 -23.77 31.94 24.35
C VAL A 590 -23.64 33.20 23.49
N GLY A 591 -24.72 33.96 23.31
CA GLY A 591 -24.66 35.28 22.64
C GLY A 591 -23.72 36.24 23.35
N GLU A 592 -23.79 36.31 24.70
CA GLU A 592 -22.84 37.05 25.50
C GLU A 592 -21.40 36.57 25.31
N TYR A 593 -21.19 35.25 25.32
CA TYR A 593 -19.91 34.66 25.10
C TYR A 593 -19.32 35.03 23.72
N ILE A 594 -20.12 34.98 22.65
CA ILE A 594 -19.70 35.37 21.29
C ILE A 594 -19.27 36.85 21.26
N ILE A 595 -20.13 37.76 21.76
CA ILE A 595 -19.86 39.21 21.73
C ILE A 595 -18.56 39.52 22.50
N ASN A 596 -18.41 38.98 23.71
CA ASN A 596 -17.26 39.26 24.56
C ASN A 596 -15.93 38.70 23.93
N ASN A 597 -15.97 37.53 23.35
CA ASN A 597 -14.77 36.97 22.71
C ASN A 597 -14.40 37.69 21.41
N LEU A 598 -15.37 38.12 20.62
CA LEU A 598 -15.10 39.01 19.48
C LEU A 598 -14.44 40.30 19.92
N HIS A 599 -14.91 40.92 21.04
CA HIS A 599 -14.29 42.12 21.64
C HIS A 599 -12.81 41.84 21.98
N MET A 600 -12.54 40.80 22.76
CA MET A 600 -11.16 40.41 23.15
C MET A 600 -10.27 40.11 21.95
N SER A 601 -10.81 39.45 20.93
CA SER A 601 -10.08 39.16 19.69
C SER A 601 -9.81 40.45 18.90
N CYS A 602 -10.73 41.40 18.88
CA CYS A 602 -10.53 42.73 18.26
C CYS A 602 -9.39 43.47 18.94
N GLN A 603 -9.42 43.58 20.29
CA GLN A 603 -8.36 44.23 21.06
C GLN A 603 -6.99 43.61 20.82
N SER A 604 -6.88 42.27 20.84
CA SER A 604 -5.61 41.57 20.61
C SER A 604 -5.05 41.77 19.19
N ASN A 605 -5.91 42.03 18.20
CA ASN A 605 -5.52 42.17 16.82
C ASN A 605 -5.22 43.61 16.38
N MET A 606 -5.69 44.65 17.14
CA MET A 606 -5.49 46.05 16.78
C MET A 606 -4.02 46.41 16.47
N PHE A 607 -3.08 45.82 17.20
CA PHE A 607 -1.66 46.11 17.05
C PHE A 607 -0.96 45.31 15.95
N HIS A 608 -1.52 44.16 15.59
CA HIS A 608 -0.84 43.16 14.75
C HIS A 608 -1.48 43.02 13.36
N ASN A 609 -2.80 43.17 13.30
CA ASN A 609 -3.56 43.00 12.06
C ASN A 609 -4.85 43.82 12.08
N GLY A 610 -4.74 45.08 11.69
CA GLY A 610 -5.89 46.02 11.70
C GLY A 610 -7.06 45.55 10.83
N ASP A 611 -6.77 44.83 9.71
CA ASP A 611 -7.83 44.27 8.84
C ASP A 611 -8.70 43.29 9.62
N CYS A 612 -8.09 42.45 10.48
CA CYS A 612 -8.85 41.54 11.32
C CYS A 612 -9.77 42.24 12.29
N SER A 613 -9.31 43.35 12.89
CA SER A 613 -10.12 44.15 13.79
C SER A 613 -11.31 44.82 13.08
N ILE A 614 -11.11 45.22 11.82
CA ILE A 614 -12.17 45.78 10.98
C ILE A 614 -13.25 44.74 10.70
N GLU A 615 -12.85 43.54 10.25
CA GLU A 615 -13.77 42.43 10.01
C GLU A 615 -14.60 42.05 11.24
N ILE A 616 -13.98 42.09 12.44
CA ILE A 616 -14.72 41.89 13.71
C ILE A 616 -15.72 43.00 13.96
N ILE A 617 -15.35 44.27 13.75
CA ILE A 617 -16.23 45.40 13.92
C ILE A 617 -17.43 45.30 12.98
N ASP A 618 -17.19 44.96 11.72
CA ASP A 618 -18.22 44.77 10.70
C ASP A 618 -19.16 43.59 11.09
N MET A 619 -18.61 42.44 11.48
CA MET A 619 -19.43 41.33 11.97
C MET A 619 -20.30 41.68 13.17
N LEU A 620 -19.77 42.40 14.17
CA LEU A 620 -20.56 42.87 15.33
C LEU A 620 -21.66 43.82 14.90
N SER A 621 -21.41 44.68 13.90
CA SER A 621 -22.38 45.62 13.38
C SER A 621 -23.50 44.90 12.63
N ASP A 622 -23.18 43.88 11.84
CA ASP A 622 -24.14 43.11 11.08
C ASP A 622 -25.16 42.36 11.96
N PHE A 623 -24.81 42.06 13.22
CA PHE A 623 -25.73 41.42 14.16
C PHE A 623 -27.04 42.24 14.39
N LEU A 624 -27.03 43.54 14.15
CA LEU A 624 -28.17 44.41 14.22
C LEU A 624 -28.51 45.10 12.90
N GLU A 625 -28.02 44.58 11.78
CA GLU A 625 -28.33 45.14 10.46
C GLU A 625 -29.84 45.13 10.21
N GLU A 626 -30.35 46.22 9.59
CA GLU A 626 -31.78 46.43 9.36
C GLU A 626 -32.44 45.33 8.52
N ARG A 627 -31.69 44.80 7.53
CA ARG A 627 -32.27 43.84 6.56
C ARG A 627 -32.38 42.44 7.09
N ASN A 628 -31.42 42.03 7.92
CA ASN A 628 -31.37 40.67 8.46
C ASN A 628 -30.72 40.61 9.86
N PRO A 629 -31.41 41.23 10.88
CA PRO A 629 -30.84 41.27 12.21
C PRO A 629 -30.79 39.85 12.80
N ARG A 630 -29.71 39.53 13.46
CA ARG A 630 -29.58 38.23 14.12
C ARG A 630 -30.57 38.15 15.29
N CYS A 631 -31.41 37.11 15.26
CA CYS A 631 -32.51 36.94 16.22
C CYS A 631 -32.04 36.89 17.68
N PHE A 632 -30.89 36.27 17.93
CA PHE A 632 -30.34 36.13 19.28
C PHE A 632 -29.97 37.47 19.92
N VAL A 633 -29.69 38.49 19.14
CA VAL A 633 -29.45 39.86 19.62
C VAL A 633 -30.71 40.70 19.46
N ALA A 634 -31.40 40.65 18.32
CA ALA A 634 -32.51 41.54 17.97
C ALA A 634 -33.67 41.47 18.97
N PHE A 635 -33.98 40.29 19.49
CA PHE A 635 -35.10 40.07 20.42
C PHE A 635 -34.71 40.08 21.91
N LYS A 636 -33.41 40.35 22.23
CA LYS A 636 -32.93 40.36 23.63
C LYS A 636 -32.32 41.71 23.97
N PRO A 637 -33.02 42.55 24.77
CA PRO A 637 -32.59 43.90 25.09
C PRO A 637 -31.19 43.96 25.75
N GLU A 638 -30.90 43.01 26.63
CA GLU A 638 -29.59 42.96 27.33
C GLU A 638 -28.42 42.68 26.35
N LEU A 639 -28.60 41.76 25.39
CA LEU A 639 -27.57 41.50 24.38
C LEU A 639 -27.41 42.66 23.38
N LYS A 640 -28.52 43.32 23.02
CA LYS A 640 -28.46 44.57 22.25
C LYS A 640 -27.60 45.63 22.93
N LYS A 641 -27.88 45.86 24.24
CA LYS A 641 -27.14 46.82 25.05
C LYS A 641 -25.67 46.40 25.20
N LEU A 642 -25.43 45.12 25.43
CA LEU A 642 -24.07 44.60 25.51
C LEU A 642 -23.30 44.83 24.19
N LEU A 643 -23.90 44.51 23.05
CA LEU A 643 -23.31 44.72 21.73
C LEU A 643 -22.94 46.19 21.47
N CYS A 644 -23.88 47.10 21.74
CA CYS A 644 -23.64 48.53 21.60
C CYS A 644 -22.52 49.03 22.54
N LYS A 645 -22.50 48.51 23.79
CA LYS A 645 -21.41 48.80 24.73
C LYS A 645 -20.07 48.28 24.24
N THR A 646 -20.07 47.06 23.69
CA THR A 646 -18.84 46.42 23.12
C THR A 646 -18.29 47.22 21.96
N LEU A 647 -19.13 47.63 21.00
CA LEU A 647 -18.71 48.47 19.88
C LEU A 647 -18.13 49.82 20.37
N PHE A 648 -18.77 50.45 21.38
CA PHE A 648 -18.22 51.66 21.99
C PHE A 648 -16.87 51.43 22.63
N ASN A 649 -16.71 50.35 23.41
CA ASN A 649 -15.43 50.01 24.05
C ASN A 649 -14.35 49.77 23.00
N ILE A 650 -14.65 49.01 21.91
CA ILE A 650 -13.73 48.81 20.78
C ILE A 650 -13.35 50.18 20.18
N GLY A 651 -14.33 51.07 20.01
CA GLY A 651 -14.06 52.42 19.53
C GLY A 651 -13.11 53.21 20.44
N THR A 652 -13.28 53.10 21.74
CA THR A 652 -12.39 53.73 22.72
C THR A 652 -10.99 53.13 22.66
N ASP A 653 -10.89 51.80 22.59
CA ASP A 653 -9.62 51.09 22.43
C ASP A 653 -8.92 51.50 21.12
N CYS A 654 -9.65 51.67 20.00
CA CYS A 654 -9.13 52.17 18.76
C CYS A 654 -8.58 53.58 18.87
N VAL A 655 -9.28 54.47 19.58
CA VAL A 655 -8.85 55.86 19.82
C VAL A 655 -7.59 55.88 20.68
N GLU A 656 -7.56 55.14 21.79
CA GLU A 656 -6.42 55.07 22.71
C GLU A 656 -5.16 54.51 22.03
N ASN A 657 -5.33 53.58 21.08
CA ASN A 657 -4.23 52.97 20.34
C ASN A 657 -3.92 53.65 19.02
N GLY A 658 -4.58 54.73 18.67
CA GLY A 658 -4.37 55.50 17.45
C GLY A 658 -4.77 54.74 16.17
N PHE A 659 -5.63 53.73 16.26
CA PHE A 659 -6.12 52.97 15.13
C PHE A 659 -7.31 53.65 14.45
N GLU A 660 -6.97 54.66 13.62
CA GLU A 660 -7.95 55.57 13.01
C GLU A 660 -8.99 54.91 12.12
N GLU A 661 -8.61 53.87 11.41
CA GLU A 661 -9.52 53.12 10.54
C GLU A 661 -10.58 52.37 11.37
N GLY A 662 -10.19 51.74 12.45
CA GLY A 662 -11.11 51.17 13.44
C GLY A 662 -12.04 52.19 14.04
N VAL A 663 -11.55 53.39 14.39
CA VAL A 663 -12.40 54.50 14.87
C VAL A 663 -13.48 54.85 13.85
N ARG A 664 -13.13 54.93 12.57
CA ARG A 664 -14.07 55.22 11.47
C ARG A 664 -15.11 54.12 11.31
N CYS A 665 -14.70 52.85 11.32
CA CYS A 665 -15.60 51.69 11.23
C CYS A 665 -16.58 51.67 12.40
N VAL A 666 -16.10 51.76 13.65
CA VAL A 666 -16.98 51.80 14.82
C VAL A 666 -17.95 52.99 14.79
N SER A 667 -17.48 54.18 14.43
CA SER A 667 -18.32 55.35 14.31
C SER A 667 -19.41 55.15 13.25
N ASN A 668 -19.09 54.58 12.11
CA ASN A 668 -20.06 54.24 11.09
C ASN A 668 -21.11 53.26 11.61
N SER A 669 -20.65 52.18 12.29
CA SER A 669 -21.51 51.17 12.88
C SER A 669 -22.46 51.75 13.92
N LEU A 670 -21.94 52.56 14.85
CA LEU A 670 -22.78 53.27 15.85
C LEU A 670 -23.79 54.21 15.19
N GLY A 671 -23.42 54.89 14.11
CA GLY A 671 -24.30 55.74 13.34
C GLY A 671 -25.48 54.96 12.72
N TRP A 672 -25.18 53.89 12.02
CA TRP A 672 -26.21 53.02 11.43
C TRP A 672 -27.10 52.36 12.47
N LEU A 673 -26.52 51.83 13.54
CA LEU A 673 -27.30 51.29 14.66
C LEU A 673 -28.22 52.34 15.29
N THR A 674 -27.79 53.57 15.38
CA THR A 674 -28.61 54.68 15.85
C THR A 674 -29.78 54.94 14.91
N ILE A 675 -29.54 55.01 13.60
CA ILE A 675 -30.58 55.15 12.58
C ILE A 675 -31.61 54.02 12.68
N ASN A 676 -31.13 52.79 12.76
CA ASN A 676 -32.01 51.62 12.87
C ASN A 676 -32.85 51.63 14.19
N SER A 677 -32.23 52.03 15.30
CA SER A 677 -32.97 52.15 16.58
C SER A 677 -34.06 53.22 16.53
N ILE A 678 -33.83 54.31 15.81
CA ILE A 678 -34.82 55.34 15.57
C ILE A 678 -36.00 54.79 14.76
N LYS A 679 -35.68 54.15 13.62
CA LYS A 679 -36.71 53.50 12.76
C LYS A 679 -37.53 52.47 13.48
N GLN A 680 -36.95 51.73 14.40
CA GLN A 680 -37.65 50.76 15.27
C GLN A 680 -38.37 51.35 16.45
N GLY A 681 -38.29 52.66 16.69
CA GLY A 681 -38.90 53.33 17.81
C GLY A 681 -38.28 53.01 19.17
N SER A 682 -37.04 52.59 19.21
CA SER A 682 -36.32 52.17 20.43
C SER A 682 -35.62 53.36 21.08
N HIS A 683 -36.42 54.25 21.78
CA HIS A 683 -35.94 55.54 22.34
C HIS A 683 -34.73 55.38 23.26
N ASP A 684 -34.77 54.44 24.22
CA ASP A 684 -33.66 54.24 25.19
C ASP A 684 -32.35 53.83 24.50
N LEU A 685 -32.46 52.97 23.54
CA LEU A 685 -31.27 52.51 22.78
C LEU A 685 -30.73 53.65 21.91
N THR A 686 -31.58 54.40 21.28
CA THR A 686 -31.20 55.56 20.48
C THR A 686 -30.44 56.62 21.33
N ILE A 687 -30.95 56.87 22.48
CA ILE A 687 -30.35 57.78 23.49
C ILE A 687 -28.91 57.25 23.81
N TYR A 688 -28.85 56.01 24.22
CA TYR A 688 -27.58 55.40 24.60
C TYR A 688 -26.53 55.44 23.48
N LEU A 689 -26.93 55.16 22.25
CA LEU A 689 -26.03 55.18 21.12
C LEU A 689 -25.50 56.56 20.79
N ILE A 690 -26.35 57.62 20.85
CA ILE A 690 -25.96 59.04 20.64
C ILE A 690 -24.99 59.49 21.73
N GLU A 691 -25.27 59.16 22.98
CA GLU A 691 -24.39 59.52 24.10
C GLU A 691 -22.99 58.85 23.90
N ARG A 692 -22.96 57.56 23.55
CA ARG A 692 -21.70 56.84 23.29
C ARG A 692 -20.95 57.39 22.07
N ALA A 693 -21.62 57.69 20.98
CA ALA A 693 -20.98 58.32 19.81
C ALA A 693 -20.40 59.68 20.14
N SER A 694 -21.09 60.50 20.91
CA SER A 694 -20.62 61.82 21.38
C SER A 694 -19.44 61.69 22.33
N GLU A 695 -19.46 60.73 23.23
CA GLU A 695 -18.34 60.42 24.12
C GLU A 695 -17.13 59.97 23.39
N LEU A 696 -17.27 59.04 22.41
CA LEU A 696 -16.18 58.55 21.56
C LEU A 696 -15.53 59.71 20.76
N TYR A 697 -16.38 60.65 20.26
CA TYR A 697 -15.84 61.83 19.60
C TYR A 697 -15.03 62.71 20.55
N ASN A 698 -15.54 62.99 21.78
CA ASN A 698 -14.82 63.77 22.77
C ASN A 698 -13.49 63.13 23.18
N ILE A 699 -13.45 61.79 23.35
CA ILE A 699 -12.20 61.04 23.60
C ILE A 699 -11.25 61.24 22.43
N SER A 700 -11.74 61.13 21.19
CA SER A 700 -10.90 61.29 19.97
C SER A 700 -10.27 62.69 19.85
N VAL A 701 -10.96 63.71 20.37
CA VAL A 701 -10.41 65.10 20.45
C VAL A 701 -9.28 65.15 21.50
N THR A 702 -9.51 64.55 22.67
CA THR A 702 -8.52 64.55 23.77
C THR A 702 -7.25 63.78 23.43
N MET A 703 -7.37 62.70 22.66
CA MET A 703 -6.29 61.81 22.27
C MET A 703 -5.60 62.19 20.93
N ASP A 704 -5.95 63.37 20.41
CA ASP A 704 -5.36 63.95 19.17
C ASP A 704 -5.43 63.06 17.94
N ILE A 705 -6.55 62.35 17.80
CA ILE A 705 -6.84 61.59 16.56
C ILE A 705 -6.90 62.56 15.37
N SER A 706 -6.48 62.14 14.19
CA SER A 706 -6.37 63.00 13.04
C SER A 706 -7.68 63.75 12.73
N HIS A 707 -7.53 64.99 12.35
CA HIS A 707 -8.66 65.85 11.97
C HIS A 707 -9.59 65.17 10.94
N LYS A 708 -9.01 64.40 9.98
CA LYS A 708 -9.77 63.67 8.95
C LYS A 708 -10.71 62.63 9.58
N THR A 709 -10.27 61.91 10.58
CA THR A 709 -11.08 60.87 11.28
C THR A 709 -12.12 61.50 12.15
N ARG A 710 -11.79 62.56 12.93
CA ARG A 710 -12.77 63.33 13.70
C ARG A 710 -13.89 63.92 12.83
N MET A 711 -13.54 64.44 11.63
CA MET A 711 -14.50 64.93 10.65
C MET A 711 -15.42 63.84 10.13
N PHE A 712 -14.91 62.66 9.86
CA PHE A 712 -15.70 61.51 9.46
C PHE A 712 -16.75 61.19 10.58
N MET A 713 -16.37 61.21 11.84
CA MET A 713 -17.26 60.97 12.95
C MET A 713 -18.37 62.02 13.02
N LEU A 714 -18.04 63.28 12.81
CA LEU A 714 -18.98 64.39 12.80
C LEU A 714 -20.00 64.31 11.66
N THR A 715 -19.66 63.71 10.50
CA THR A 715 -20.59 63.59 9.34
C THR A 715 -21.77 62.69 9.65
N LEU A 716 -21.70 61.84 10.66
CA LEU A 716 -22.76 60.92 11.07
C LEU A 716 -23.79 61.64 12.00
N PHE A 717 -23.38 62.64 12.74
CA PHE A 717 -24.25 63.34 13.70
C PHE A 717 -25.45 64.04 13.10
N PRO A 718 -25.37 64.73 11.98
CA PRO A 718 -26.51 65.33 11.33
C PRO A 718 -27.60 64.33 11.00
N THR A 719 -27.22 63.15 10.55
CA THR A 719 -28.12 62.05 10.23
C THR A 719 -28.94 61.67 11.44
N VAL A 720 -28.26 61.43 12.56
CA VAL A 720 -28.84 60.98 13.80
C VAL A 720 -29.75 62.05 14.35
N GLY A 721 -29.32 63.33 14.33
CA GLY A 721 -30.10 64.49 14.83
C GLY A 721 -31.41 64.68 14.12
N ALA A 722 -31.47 64.41 12.83
CA ALA A 722 -32.66 64.50 12.01
C ALA A 722 -33.77 63.52 12.42
N PHE A 723 -33.42 62.40 13.05
CA PHE A 723 -34.35 61.31 13.40
C PHE A 723 -34.79 61.27 14.84
N CYS A 724 -34.36 62.20 15.68
CA CYS A 724 -34.85 62.26 17.07
C CYS A 724 -36.35 62.49 17.14
N CYS A 725 -37.08 61.54 17.73
CA CYS A 725 -38.53 61.45 17.56
C CYS A 725 -39.39 62.25 18.53
N ASP A 726 -38.86 62.72 19.66
CA ASP A 726 -39.64 63.53 20.58
C ASP A 726 -38.98 64.87 20.91
N GLY A 727 -39.76 65.88 21.26
CA GLY A 727 -39.32 67.30 21.41
C GLY A 727 -38.29 67.53 22.49
N VAL A 728 -38.32 66.83 23.62
CA VAL A 728 -37.42 67.11 24.76
C VAL A 728 -36.08 66.36 24.57
N SER A 729 -36.18 65.12 24.30
CA SER A 729 -34.99 64.28 23.99
C SER A 729 -34.26 64.81 22.79
N ARG A 730 -34.99 65.18 21.72
CA ARG A 730 -34.46 65.75 20.50
C ARG A 730 -33.68 67.05 20.78
N ALA A 731 -34.17 67.95 21.60
CA ALA A 731 -33.44 69.16 21.94
C ALA A 731 -32.12 68.85 22.67
N LYS A 732 -32.11 67.88 23.59
CA LYS A 732 -30.91 67.43 24.29
C LYS A 732 -29.84 66.89 23.32
N TYR A 733 -30.22 65.98 22.39
CA TYR A 733 -29.30 65.38 21.47
C TYR A 733 -28.80 66.29 20.37
N CYS A 734 -29.71 67.17 19.89
CA CYS A 734 -29.31 68.25 18.97
C CYS A 734 -28.25 69.16 19.60
N ASN A 735 -28.39 69.48 20.87
CA ASN A 735 -27.40 70.28 21.57
C ASN A 735 -26.06 69.54 21.74
N LEU A 736 -26.06 68.25 22.13
CA LEU A 736 -24.85 67.45 22.25
C LEU A 736 -24.07 67.38 20.91
N ILE A 737 -24.78 67.15 19.79
CA ILE A 737 -24.18 67.13 18.44
C ILE A 737 -23.63 68.51 18.08
N ILE A 738 -24.40 69.59 18.36
CA ILE A 738 -23.98 70.93 18.05
C ILE A 738 -22.78 71.36 18.92
N ASP A 739 -22.76 70.94 20.19
CA ASP A 739 -21.63 71.22 21.08
C ASP A 739 -20.39 70.48 20.72
N ALA A 740 -20.52 69.19 20.23
CA ALA A 740 -19.43 68.40 19.66
C ALA A 740 -18.82 69.08 18.40
N ILE A 741 -19.67 69.60 17.50
CA ILE A 741 -19.22 70.35 16.34
C ILE A 741 -18.53 71.67 16.72
N LYS A 742 -19.06 72.41 17.73
CA LYS A 742 -18.45 73.67 18.22
C LYS A 742 -17.10 73.42 18.90
N ASN A 743 -16.89 72.24 19.49
CA ASN A 743 -15.66 71.90 20.18
C ASN A 743 -14.57 71.45 19.23
N GLU A 744 -14.86 71.26 17.97
CA GLU A 744 -13.84 70.98 16.98
C GLU A 744 -12.93 72.17 16.71
N PRO A 745 -11.65 72.10 17.01
CA PRO A 745 -10.73 73.24 16.93
C PRO A 745 -10.44 73.71 15.53
N GLN A 746 -10.73 72.94 14.50
CA GLN A 746 -10.40 73.31 13.09
C GLN A 746 -11.47 72.79 12.11
N ILE A 747 -12.48 73.53 11.89
CA ILE A 747 -13.40 73.30 10.76
C ILE A 747 -12.82 74.00 9.49
N ASN A 748 -12.27 73.25 8.60
CA ASN A 748 -11.78 73.75 7.32
C ASN A 748 -12.83 73.62 6.21
N VAL A 749 -12.54 74.24 5.03
CA VAL A 749 -13.45 74.17 3.87
C VAL A 749 -13.83 72.78 3.46
N GLU A 750 -12.89 71.85 3.49
CA GLU A 750 -13.13 70.45 3.09
C GLU A 750 -14.12 69.79 4.05
N THR A 751 -13.94 70.01 5.34
CA THR A 751 -14.85 69.56 6.41
C THR A 751 -16.25 70.11 6.25
N ALA A 752 -16.33 71.42 6.03
CA ALA A 752 -17.63 72.09 5.82
C ALA A 752 -18.35 71.54 4.57
N VAL A 753 -17.61 71.24 3.52
CA VAL A 753 -18.14 70.62 2.27
C VAL A 753 -18.65 69.19 2.58
N ARG A 754 -17.90 68.35 3.27
CA ARG A 754 -18.29 67.01 3.63
C ARG A 754 -19.51 66.97 4.55
N LEU A 755 -19.56 67.83 5.54
CA LEU A 755 -20.71 67.95 6.45
C LEU A 755 -21.99 68.38 5.71
N ARG A 756 -21.86 69.27 4.72
CA ARG A 756 -22.98 69.69 3.86
C ARG A 756 -23.39 68.63 2.85
N THR A 757 -22.46 67.91 2.31
CA THR A 757 -22.78 66.77 1.42
C THR A 757 -23.55 65.71 2.17
N SER A 758 -23.07 65.28 3.35
CA SER A 758 -23.77 64.33 4.24
C SER A 758 -25.16 64.83 4.62
N GLU A 759 -25.33 66.14 4.92
CA GLU A 759 -26.63 66.74 5.18
C GLU A 759 -27.59 66.58 3.98
N ASN A 760 -27.11 66.85 2.75
CA ASN A 760 -27.93 66.74 1.56
C ASN A 760 -28.27 65.28 1.21
N ASP A 761 -27.30 64.36 1.30
CA ASP A 761 -27.53 62.97 1.03
C ASP A 761 -28.55 62.34 2.02
N MET A 762 -28.53 62.76 3.27
CA MET A 762 -29.50 62.37 4.26
C MET A 762 -30.90 62.91 3.96
N TRP A 763 -31.00 64.18 3.58
CA TRP A 763 -32.29 64.77 3.22
C TRP A 763 -32.93 64.01 2.05
N ASN A 764 -32.13 63.65 1.06
CA ASN A 764 -32.60 62.91 -0.13
C ASN A 764 -32.94 61.43 0.19
N THR A 765 -32.29 60.81 1.17
CA THR A 765 -32.49 59.41 1.47
C THR A 765 -33.62 59.17 2.48
N LEU A 766 -33.84 60.11 3.41
CA LEU A 766 -34.65 59.91 4.60
C LEU A 766 -35.97 60.68 4.64
N TYR A 767 -36.13 61.66 3.74
CA TYR A 767 -37.32 62.52 3.75
C TYR A 767 -37.91 62.68 2.36
N ASP A 768 -39.06 62.09 2.16
CA ASP A 768 -39.92 62.39 1.00
C ASP A 768 -40.49 63.86 1.06
N GLY A 769 -39.63 64.79 1.38
CA GLY A 769 -39.95 66.20 1.33
C GLY A 769 -40.79 66.83 2.51
N LYS A 770 -41.06 66.03 3.55
CA LYS A 770 -41.82 66.53 4.74
C LYS A 770 -40.93 66.71 5.96
N THR A 771 -40.48 67.95 6.23
CA THR A 771 -39.69 68.28 7.42
C THR A 771 -40.58 68.91 8.46
N ASP A 772 -40.52 68.43 9.72
CA ASP A 772 -41.16 69.10 10.83
C ASP A 772 -40.39 70.36 11.25
N GLU A 773 -41.08 71.24 12.04
CA GLU A 773 -40.51 72.54 12.45
C GLU A 773 -39.29 72.38 13.38
N LEU A 774 -39.23 71.28 14.16
CA LEU A 774 -38.11 70.98 15.05
C LEU A 774 -36.87 70.56 14.30
N THR A 775 -37.00 69.77 13.23
CA THR A 775 -35.89 69.38 12.33
C THR A 775 -35.32 70.59 11.62
N LYS A 776 -36.17 71.50 11.15
CA LYS A 776 -35.76 72.83 10.62
C LYS A 776 -34.94 73.63 11.60
N LYS A 777 -35.45 73.79 12.84
CA LYS A 777 -34.70 74.50 13.89
C LYS A 777 -33.38 73.86 14.25
N PHE A 778 -33.29 72.50 14.26
CA PHE A 778 -32.05 71.83 14.47
C PHE A 778 -31.07 72.11 13.33
N MET A 779 -31.52 71.97 12.10
CA MET A 779 -30.71 72.25 10.93
C MET A 779 -30.18 73.67 10.83
N ASP A 780 -31.03 74.64 11.27
CA ASP A 780 -30.59 76.03 11.38
C ASP A 780 -29.49 76.22 12.42
N LYS A 781 -29.64 75.57 13.63
CA LYS A 781 -28.59 75.57 14.66
C LYS A 781 -27.32 74.82 14.20
N TYR A 782 -27.49 73.72 13.56
CA TYR A 782 -26.40 72.97 12.97
C TYR A 782 -25.62 73.77 11.94
N ARG A 783 -26.33 74.40 11.02
CA ARG A 783 -25.78 75.29 10.01
C ARG A 783 -25.00 76.45 10.67
N LYS A 784 -25.53 77.03 11.74
CA LYS A 784 -24.85 78.09 12.52
C LYS A 784 -23.59 77.49 13.22
N ALA A 785 -23.61 76.29 13.73
CA ALA A 785 -22.50 75.69 14.42
C ALA A 785 -21.37 75.34 13.47
N VAL A 786 -21.71 74.89 12.27
CA VAL A 786 -20.72 74.58 11.18
C VAL A 786 -20.11 75.87 10.63
N GLY A 787 -20.78 77.02 10.91
CA GLY A 787 -20.25 78.40 10.64
C GLY A 787 -20.99 79.16 9.54
N ASP A 788 -21.32 80.43 9.87
CA ASP A 788 -21.82 81.39 8.86
C ASP A 788 -20.63 82.17 8.20
N SER A 789 -19.41 81.59 8.28
CA SER A 789 -18.17 82.22 7.86
C SER A 789 -17.90 82.07 6.38
N ASP A 790 -16.84 82.72 5.88
CA ASP A 790 -16.35 82.63 4.53
C ASP A 790 -16.03 81.18 4.07
N VAL A 791 -15.82 80.32 5.05
CA VAL A 791 -15.65 78.85 4.82
C VAL A 791 -16.90 78.25 4.21
N ILE A 792 -18.11 78.61 4.60
CA ILE A 792 -19.38 78.17 4.01
C ILE A 792 -19.61 78.71 2.63
N LYS A 793 -19.24 80.03 2.41
CA LYS A 793 -19.31 80.57 1.04
C LYS A 793 -18.41 79.84 0.07
N GLU A 794 -17.20 79.49 0.49
CA GLU A 794 -16.25 78.69 -0.34
C GLU A 794 -16.74 77.29 -0.50
N ALA A 795 -17.30 76.64 0.54
CA ALA A 795 -17.91 75.28 0.44
C ALA A 795 -19.05 75.27 -0.60
N LYS A 796 -19.96 76.29 -0.54
CA LYS A 796 -21.02 76.45 -1.54
C LYS A 796 -20.48 76.68 -2.95
N ARG A 797 -19.42 77.45 -3.09
CA ARG A 797 -18.74 77.66 -4.36
C ARG A 797 -18.13 76.41 -4.95
N ILE A 798 -17.55 75.56 -4.11
CA ILE A 798 -16.99 74.23 -4.51
C ILE A 798 -18.11 73.26 -4.89
N MET A 799 -19.17 73.18 -4.13
CA MET A 799 -20.32 72.35 -4.43
C MET A 799 -21.10 72.73 -5.66
N SER A 800 -21.16 74.08 -5.97
CA SER A 800 -21.83 74.57 -7.20
C SER A 800 -20.99 74.40 -8.46
N LYS A 801 -19.73 73.95 -8.35
CA LYS A 801 -18.83 73.60 -9.47
C LYS A 801 -18.78 72.10 -9.78
N LYS A 802 -19.38 71.20 -8.95
CA LYS A 802 -19.65 69.81 -9.23
C LYS A 802 -21.08 69.64 -9.72
#